data_5d044e1aad29fbd68ae04dfeb9b80c3b
#
_entry.id   5d044e1aad29fbd68ae04dfeb9b80c3b
#
_cell.length_a   1.000
_cell.length_b   1.000
_cell.length_c   1.000
_cell.angle_alpha   90.00
_cell.angle_beta   90.00
_cell.angle_gamma   90.00
#
_symmetry.space_group_name_H-M   'P 1'
#
loop_
_entity.id
_entity.type
_entity.pdbx_description
1 polymer ?
#
loop_
_entity_poly.entity_id
_entity_poly.type
_entity_poly.pdbx_seq_one_letter_code
_entity_poly.pdbx_strand_id
1 'polypeptide(L)'
;MRFPARPATIPPQLPEWDPAWSRIVEAQSSDGTHAFHVLDTLPTLRAAGLEPEGTIVALHGNPTWSYLWRRLARETVDAARSGGRVWRLIAPDQLEMGFSERLAHEAMPTPKSAEVRRIRDRIADFDAVVRTLFAEAAGSADAAVTSATTTDTEATGQKHPIVTIGHDWGGVLSLGWAARNTDIVDAAISLNTAVHQPEDAPVPAPLRATLAGPMLPTATVATDWFLRVTLRLGDLDAKTRAAFRAPYATAQDRWAIGGFVADIPVDDNHASDPELQRIGEDIAAFDRPALLVWGPKDPVFVERYLRDLRQRLPQADVHRFETASHLVSEDHDGAGLVLDWLGARFDTTAHAHRDDEHSRADEHSRTEAAPAGVRADASTSAKSDSAGVRPITAILDARSQDESIASVDFAQNPAQQITWRHLFEVTTSIANGLLDLGVRPGDRVSMLVPPGNNLTAALYACLKIGAVAVVADAGLGPRGMTRAITSADPQWIIGGLPGLALARAYGWPGRRISVSPLGPVRSRLFSVETSLTELSRTDHRAELPAPAAEADAAILFTSGSTGPAKGVRYTHADISALAAVLARVFDVREGTGLVAGFPPFALLGPAIGATSVTPDMSVTKPKTLTASAIADAIIAGRATMVFASPAAYRNVAATASALDADQRAACDRVELVLSAGAPVPLELMDSIAEVFPNASIHSPYGMTEGLLLTDIDRAGVAEADATGGLGVCVGRPIDGVELALAPIDANGGSADELVQGPQAQGRLGEFVVSAAHIKSGYDNLWRTTADSARDSLKGLNWHRTNDIGHIDDAGRVWLEGRLQHVVTTAAGPVGPGGLEALIDADAEVSRSAVVGIGPVGTQALVAVLDSEGTSLSPGLAPLELTARLREQAREAGFDLAAVLVAPQFPTDIRHNSKIDRSRLAVWADSVLAGGPVRARV
;
A
#
# COMPACT_ATOMS: atom_id res chain seq x y z
N MET A 1 -41.07 -22.75 21.32
CA MET A 1 -41.31 -23.05 19.90
C MET A 1 -40.42 -24.23 19.59
N ARG A 2 -40.96 -25.36 19.14
CA ARG A 2 -40.18 -26.56 18.81
C ARG A 2 -39.75 -26.53 17.38
N PHE A 3 -38.52 -26.95 17.11
CA PHE A 3 -37.89 -26.96 15.80
C PHE A 3 -37.56 -28.43 15.45
N PRO A 4 -38.27 -29.08 14.49
CA PRO A 4 -37.98 -30.45 14.10
C PRO A 4 -36.67 -30.56 13.30
N ALA A 5 -36.00 -31.70 13.35
CA ALA A 5 -34.85 -31.97 12.48
C ALA A 5 -35.24 -31.96 11.00
N ARG A 6 -34.27 -31.58 10.11
CA ARG A 6 -34.42 -31.64 8.67
C ARG A 6 -33.12 -32.14 8.01
N PRO A 7 -33.23 -33.00 6.99
CA PRO A 7 -32.05 -33.50 6.29
C PRO A 7 -31.34 -32.40 5.51
N ALA A 8 -30.07 -32.64 5.19
CA ALA A 8 -29.32 -31.83 4.23
C ALA A 8 -29.94 -31.89 2.83
N THR A 9 -29.78 -30.83 2.06
CA THR A 9 -30.31 -30.74 0.70
C THR A 9 -29.32 -30.08 -0.24
N ILE A 10 -29.52 -30.25 -1.54
CA ILE A 10 -28.72 -29.56 -2.57
C ILE A 10 -29.33 -28.17 -2.83
N PRO A 11 -28.50 -27.10 -3.00
CA PRO A 11 -28.99 -25.78 -3.37
C PRO A 11 -29.80 -25.79 -4.68
N PRO A 12 -30.78 -24.89 -4.82
CA PRO A 12 -31.40 -24.63 -6.13
C PRO A 12 -30.37 -23.99 -7.10
N GLN A 13 -30.79 -23.80 -8.36
CA GLN A 13 -29.96 -23.03 -9.30
C GLN A 13 -29.76 -21.58 -8.80
N LEU A 14 -28.52 -21.17 -8.67
CA LEU A 14 -28.11 -19.87 -8.13
C LEU A 14 -27.19 -19.14 -9.10
N PRO A 15 -27.12 -17.80 -9.05
CA PRO A 15 -26.17 -17.04 -9.87
C PRO A 15 -24.73 -17.38 -9.50
N GLU A 16 -23.87 -17.44 -10.50
CA GLU A 16 -22.43 -17.74 -10.33
C GLU A 16 -22.12 -19.08 -9.62
N TRP A 17 -23.05 -20.02 -9.60
CA TRP A 17 -22.93 -21.31 -8.94
C TRP A 17 -23.01 -22.45 -9.96
N ASP A 18 -22.01 -23.33 -9.99
CA ASP A 18 -22.04 -24.54 -10.77
C ASP A 18 -22.69 -25.66 -9.93
N PRO A 19 -23.85 -26.24 -10.36
CA PRO A 19 -24.48 -27.33 -9.63
C PRO A 19 -23.59 -28.57 -9.44
N ALA A 20 -22.59 -28.76 -10.30
CA ALA A 20 -21.65 -29.88 -10.21
C ALA A 20 -20.73 -29.78 -8.96
N TRP A 21 -20.63 -28.60 -8.35
CA TRP A 21 -19.85 -28.43 -7.12
C TRP A 21 -20.57 -28.92 -5.86
N SER A 22 -21.90 -29.09 -5.93
CA SER A 22 -22.73 -29.43 -4.77
C SER A 22 -22.79 -30.92 -4.50
N ARG A 23 -22.47 -31.33 -3.28
CA ARG A 23 -22.64 -32.71 -2.81
C ARG A 23 -23.04 -32.77 -1.35
N ILE A 24 -23.64 -33.88 -0.94
CA ILE A 24 -23.92 -34.19 0.45
C ILE A 24 -22.91 -35.22 0.93
N VAL A 25 -22.28 -34.95 2.09
CA VAL A 25 -21.29 -35.79 2.74
C VAL A 25 -21.78 -36.15 4.13
N GLU A 26 -21.78 -37.43 4.46
CA GLU A 26 -22.03 -37.89 5.81
C GLU A 26 -20.68 -38.00 6.55
N ALA A 27 -20.56 -37.36 7.68
CA ALA A 27 -19.35 -37.39 8.50
C ALA A 27 -19.65 -37.69 9.96
N GLN A 28 -18.76 -38.46 10.59
CA GLN A 28 -18.86 -38.81 12.00
C GLN A 28 -18.30 -37.70 12.87
N SER A 29 -19.16 -36.90 13.48
CA SER A 29 -18.80 -35.87 14.45
C SER A 29 -18.77 -36.43 15.89
N SER A 30 -18.51 -35.56 16.87
CA SER A 30 -18.38 -35.92 18.29
C SER A 30 -19.67 -36.44 18.89
N ASP A 31 -20.84 -36.07 18.37
CA ASP A 31 -22.17 -36.39 18.88
C ASP A 31 -23.00 -37.28 17.96
N GLY A 32 -22.47 -37.73 16.81
CA GLY A 32 -23.12 -38.61 15.88
C GLY A 32 -22.70 -38.38 14.42
N THR A 33 -23.34 -39.16 13.54
CA THR A 33 -23.18 -38.96 12.09
C THR A 33 -24.15 -37.87 11.62
N HIS A 34 -23.62 -36.88 10.90
CA HIS A 34 -24.39 -35.75 10.36
C HIS A 34 -24.15 -35.59 8.86
N ALA A 35 -25.13 -35.05 8.17
CA ALA A 35 -25.09 -34.79 6.74
C ALA A 35 -24.78 -33.31 6.45
N PHE A 36 -23.71 -33.09 5.72
CA PHE A 36 -23.20 -31.75 5.35
C PHE A 36 -23.39 -31.53 3.85
N HIS A 37 -23.87 -30.33 3.49
CA HIS A 37 -23.72 -29.86 2.12
C HIS A 37 -22.29 -29.32 1.97
N VAL A 38 -21.63 -29.67 0.85
CA VAL A 38 -20.24 -29.26 0.57
C VAL A 38 -20.16 -28.74 -0.86
N LEU A 39 -19.54 -27.57 -1.03
CA LEU A 39 -19.00 -27.14 -2.30
C LEU A 39 -17.66 -27.85 -2.50
N ASP A 40 -17.51 -28.64 -3.58
CA ASP A 40 -16.29 -29.38 -3.91
C ASP A 40 -16.02 -29.28 -5.41
N THR A 41 -14.91 -28.68 -5.83
CA THR A 41 -14.58 -28.51 -7.24
C THR A 41 -13.98 -29.75 -7.90
N LEU A 42 -13.67 -30.82 -7.16
CA LEU A 42 -13.02 -32.04 -7.67
C LEU A 42 -13.78 -32.66 -8.85
N PRO A 43 -15.13 -32.81 -8.82
CA PRO A 43 -15.86 -33.36 -9.96
C PRO A 43 -15.67 -32.56 -11.26
N THR A 44 -15.66 -31.23 -11.17
CA THR A 44 -15.48 -30.34 -12.32
C THR A 44 -14.05 -30.41 -12.85
N LEU A 45 -13.04 -30.46 -11.99
CA LEU A 45 -11.63 -30.62 -12.35
C LEU A 45 -11.40 -31.95 -13.07
N ARG A 46 -11.85 -33.08 -12.52
CA ARG A 46 -11.72 -34.40 -13.13
C ARG A 46 -12.46 -34.53 -14.45
N ALA A 47 -13.64 -33.92 -14.59
CA ALA A 47 -14.36 -33.84 -15.85
C ALA A 47 -13.59 -33.07 -16.94
N ALA A 48 -12.69 -32.15 -16.54
CA ALA A 48 -11.75 -31.46 -17.42
C ALA A 48 -10.44 -32.24 -17.65
N GLY A 49 -10.24 -33.40 -17.04
CA GLY A 49 -9.00 -34.19 -17.12
C GLY A 49 -7.87 -33.64 -16.22
N LEU A 50 -8.20 -32.83 -15.21
CA LEU A 50 -7.26 -32.20 -14.31
C LEU A 50 -7.29 -32.89 -12.94
N GLU A 51 -6.13 -33.27 -12.41
CA GLU A 51 -5.98 -33.79 -11.06
C GLU A 51 -5.39 -32.71 -10.13
N PRO A 52 -5.89 -32.58 -8.88
CA PRO A 52 -5.45 -31.56 -7.96
C PRO A 52 -3.97 -31.70 -7.56
N GLU A 53 -3.26 -30.57 -7.58
CA GLU A 53 -1.87 -30.42 -7.10
C GLU A 53 -1.81 -29.73 -5.72
N GLY A 54 -2.95 -29.31 -5.20
CA GLY A 54 -3.14 -28.72 -3.88
C GLY A 54 -4.61 -28.63 -3.51
N THR A 55 -4.90 -28.42 -2.22
CA THR A 55 -6.28 -28.31 -1.71
C THR A 55 -6.46 -27.07 -0.86
N ILE A 56 -7.49 -26.27 -1.17
CA ILE A 56 -7.97 -25.15 -0.36
C ILE A 56 -9.19 -25.63 0.42
N VAL A 57 -9.13 -25.53 1.75
CA VAL A 57 -10.24 -25.89 2.65
C VAL A 57 -10.84 -24.60 3.22
N ALA A 58 -12.05 -24.26 2.79
CA ALA A 58 -12.68 -22.97 3.03
C ALA A 58 -13.84 -23.07 4.02
N LEU A 59 -13.94 -22.14 4.99
CA LEU A 59 -15.00 -22.11 5.98
C LEU A 59 -15.66 -20.73 6.07
N HIS A 60 -16.99 -20.73 5.89
CA HIS A 60 -17.83 -19.53 5.97
C HIS A 60 -18.14 -19.13 7.42
N GLY A 61 -18.56 -17.88 7.62
CA GLY A 61 -19.02 -17.37 8.89
C GLY A 61 -20.55 -17.26 9.02
N ASN A 62 -20.99 -16.40 9.95
CA ASN A 62 -22.39 -16.18 10.26
C ASN A 62 -22.84 -14.77 9.79
N PRO A 63 -23.88 -14.63 8.95
CA PRO A 63 -24.86 -15.63 8.55
C PRO A 63 -24.67 -16.13 7.08
N THR A 64 -23.45 -16.23 6.63
CA THR A 64 -23.15 -16.73 5.27
C THR A 64 -23.18 -18.26 5.19
N TRP A 65 -22.86 -18.83 4.04
CA TRP A 65 -22.73 -20.26 3.77
C TRP A 65 -21.72 -20.47 2.61
N SER A 66 -21.45 -21.68 2.18
CA SER A 66 -20.41 -21.98 1.19
C SER A 66 -20.51 -21.19 -0.13
N TYR A 67 -21.64 -20.58 -0.44
CA TYR A 67 -21.83 -19.64 -1.55
C TYR A 67 -20.86 -18.45 -1.52
N LEU A 68 -20.35 -18.08 -0.34
CA LEU A 68 -19.32 -17.06 -0.18
C LEU A 68 -18.08 -17.37 -1.02
N TRP A 69 -17.78 -18.64 -1.21
CA TRP A 69 -16.56 -19.11 -1.89
C TRP A 69 -16.74 -19.40 -3.39
N ARG A 70 -17.93 -19.14 -3.97
CA ARG A 70 -18.22 -19.43 -5.38
C ARG A 70 -17.28 -18.75 -6.36
N ARG A 71 -16.86 -17.50 -6.07
CA ARG A 71 -15.92 -16.76 -6.93
C ARG A 71 -14.55 -17.41 -6.88
N LEU A 72 -14.07 -17.77 -5.70
CA LEU A 72 -12.80 -18.50 -5.54
C LEU A 72 -12.87 -19.86 -6.23
N ALA A 73 -13.99 -20.60 -6.10
CA ALA A 73 -14.20 -21.88 -6.80
C ALA A 73 -14.11 -21.73 -8.32
N ARG A 74 -14.72 -20.68 -8.86
CA ARG A 74 -14.67 -20.42 -10.31
C ARG A 74 -13.25 -20.08 -10.75
N GLU A 75 -12.59 -19.18 -10.06
CA GLU A 75 -11.25 -18.73 -10.43
C GLU A 75 -10.19 -19.83 -10.29
N THR A 76 -10.29 -20.71 -9.28
CA THR A 76 -9.41 -21.89 -9.20
C THR A 76 -9.59 -22.84 -10.38
N VAL A 77 -10.84 -23.07 -10.83
CA VAL A 77 -11.14 -23.93 -11.98
C VAL A 77 -10.67 -23.25 -13.28
N ASP A 78 -10.89 -21.95 -13.44
CA ASP A 78 -10.51 -21.21 -14.65
C ASP A 78 -8.99 -21.08 -14.76
N ALA A 79 -8.28 -20.84 -13.66
CA ALA A 79 -6.82 -20.83 -13.59
C ALA A 79 -6.24 -22.21 -13.98
N ALA A 80 -6.78 -23.29 -13.44
CA ALA A 80 -6.36 -24.65 -13.78
C ALA A 80 -6.55 -24.97 -15.26
N ARG A 81 -7.69 -24.57 -15.88
CA ARG A 81 -7.94 -24.71 -17.32
C ARG A 81 -7.00 -23.89 -18.19
N SER A 82 -6.48 -22.80 -17.66
CA SER A 82 -5.51 -21.94 -18.34
C SER A 82 -4.07 -22.39 -18.16
N GLY A 83 -3.82 -23.55 -17.53
CA GLY A 83 -2.48 -24.13 -17.32
C GLY A 83 -1.80 -23.70 -16.02
N GLY A 84 -2.49 -22.98 -15.14
CA GLY A 84 -2.02 -22.70 -13.78
C GLY A 84 -2.12 -23.93 -12.87
N ARG A 85 -1.56 -23.84 -11.66
CA ARG A 85 -1.60 -24.92 -10.67
C ARG A 85 -3.03 -25.33 -10.35
N VAL A 86 -3.29 -26.65 -10.30
CA VAL A 86 -4.62 -27.21 -10.09
C VAL A 86 -4.96 -27.26 -8.59
N TRP A 87 -5.74 -26.29 -8.12
CA TRP A 87 -6.24 -26.25 -6.75
C TRP A 87 -7.66 -26.84 -6.65
N ARG A 88 -7.85 -27.86 -5.80
CA ARG A 88 -9.17 -28.28 -5.36
C ARG A 88 -9.70 -27.32 -4.30
N LEU A 89 -10.93 -26.84 -4.40
CA LEU A 89 -11.60 -26.11 -3.33
C LEU A 89 -12.66 -26.98 -2.67
N ILE A 90 -12.61 -27.06 -1.34
CA ILE A 90 -13.58 -27.72 -0.48
C ILE A 90 -14.16 -26.68 0.45
N ALA A 91 -15.48 -26.48 0.48
CA ALA A 91 -16.16 -25.55 1.39
C ALA A 91 -17.45 -26.18 1.94
N PRO A 92 -17.42 -26.78 3.13
CA PRO A 92 -18.62 -27.28 3.78
C PRO A 92 -19.50 -26.14 4.30
N ASP A 93 -20.82 -26.31 4.18
CA ASP A 93 -21.76 -25.58 5.00
C ASP A 93 -21.68 -26.13 6.43
N GLN A 94 -21.45 -25.28 7.40
CA GLN A 94 -21.42 -25.70 8.81
C GLN A 94 -22.75 -26.34 9.21
N LEU A 95 -22.73 -27.26 10.17
CA LEU A 95 -23.92 -27.93 10.63
C LEU A 95 -24.99 -26.92 11.04
N GLU A 96 -26.23 -27.13 10.58
CA GLU A 96 -27.37 -26.22 10.73
C GLU A 96 -27.30 -24.90 9.94
N MET A 97 -26.26 -24.66 9.13
CA MET A 97 -26.13 -23.52 8.24
C MET A 97 -26.25 -23.94 6.76
N GLY A 98 -26.43 -22.97 5.88
CA GLY A 98 -26.53 -23.24 4.44
C GLY A 98 -27.57 -24.30 4.12
N PHE A 99 -27.17 -25.34 3.41
CA PHE A 99 -27.99 -26.50 3.02
C PHE A 99 -27.61 -27.79 3.77
N SER A 100 -26.78 -27.71 4.81
CA SER A 100 -26.50 -28.83 5.72
C SER A 100 -27.70 -29.18 6.60
N GLU A 101 -27.65 -30.34 7.23
CA GLU A 101 -28.67 -30.85 8.14
C GLU A 101 -29.04 -29.81 9.22
N ARG A 102 -30.33 -29.78 9.57
CA ARG A 102 -30.87 -29.01 10.72
C ARG A 102 -31.20 -29.96 11.85
N LEU A 103 -30.68 -29.70 13.03
CA LEU A 103 -30.95 -30.46 14.24
C LEU A 103 -32.34 -30.11 14.83
N ALA A 104 -32.83 -30.95 15.72
CA ALA A 104 -34.07 -30.68 16.46
C ALA A 104 -33.74 -29.81 17.68
N HIS A 105 -34.58 -28.79 17.94
CA HIS A 105 -34.46 -27.93 19.13
C HIS A 105 -35.80 -27.71 19.83
N GLU A 106 -35.74 -27.69 21.14
CA GLU A 106 -36.94 -27.51 21.99
C GLU A 106 -37.21 -26.01 22.30
N ALA A 107 -36.19 -25.15 22.20
CA ALA A 107 -36.27 -23.74 22.56
C ALA A 107 -35.50 -22.81 21.58
N MET A 108 -35.68 -21.51 21.74
CA MET A 108 -34.86 -20.47 21.10
C MET A 108 -33.43 -20.46 21.67
N PRO A 109 -32.42 -20.15 20.88
CA PRO A 109 -31.06 -20.10 21.35
C PRO A 109 -30.83 -18.96 22.33
N THR A 110 -30.05 -19.24 23.38
CA THR A 110 -29.55 -18.26 24.36
C THR A 110 -28.11 -18.58 24.73
N PRO A 111 -27.32 -17.64 25.27
CA PRO A 111 -25.94 -17.91 25.68
C PRO A 111 -25.77 -19.08 26.65
N LYS A 112 -26.79 -19.40 27.42
CA LYS A 112 -26.83 -20.50 28.42
C LYS A 112 -27.46 -21.78 27.90
N SER A 113 -27.96 -21.79 26.64
CA SER A 113 -28.62 -22.96 26.07
C SER A 113 -27.61 -24.09 25.84
N ALA A 114 -27.90 -25.29 26.34
CA ALA A 114 -27.11 -26.48 26.08
C ALA A 114 -27.23 -26.98 24.63
N GLU A 115 -28.27 -26.57 23.91
CA GLU A 115 -28.52 -26.93 22.51
C GLU A 115 -27.63 -26.09 21.53
N VAL A 116 -27.00 -25.02 22.04
CA VAL A 116 -26.12 -24.18 21.21
C VAL A 116 -24.80 -24.92 20.96
N ARG A 117 -24.52 -25.22 19.68
CA ARG A 117 -23.29 -25.84 19.25
C ARG A 117 -22.12 -24.86 19.44
N ARG A 118 -21.11 -25.25 20.24
CA ARG A 118 -20.03 -24.40 20.68
C ARG A 118 -18.87 -24.43 19.68
N ILE A 119 -17.93 -23.51 19.81
CA ILE A 119 -16.71 -23.42 18.97
C ILE A 119 -16.01 -24.76 18.85
N ARG A 120 -15.79 -25.46 19.99
CA ARG A 120 -15.12 -26.76 20.01
C ARG A 120 -15.84 -27.81 19.16
N ASP A 121 -17.18 -27.85 19.24
CA ASP A 121 -18.00 -28.81 18.51
C ASP A 121 -17.97 -28.51 17.01
N ARG A 122 -17.98 -27.24 16.62
CA ARG A 122 -17.90 -26.79 15.22
C ARG A 122 -16.52 -27.09 14.60
N ILE A 123 -15.42 -26.99 15.37
CA ILE A 123 -14.10 -27.42 14.90
C ILE A 123 -14.07 -28.95 14.70
N ALA A 124 -14.69 -29.73 15.60
CA ALA A 124 -14.80 -31.19 15.45
C ALA A 124 -15.63 -31.59 14.23
N ASP A 125 -16.74 -30.88 13.95
CA ASP A 125 -17.53 -31.06 12.73
C ASP A 125 -16.70 -30.81 11.46
N PHE A 126 -15.98 -29.71 11.45
CA PHE A 126 -15.12 -29.33 10.35
C PHE A 126 -14.03 -30.35 10.10
N ASP A 127 -13.34 -30.82 11.15
CA ASP A 127 -12.33 -31.88 11.08
C ASP A 127 -12.93 -33.17 10.49
N ALA A 128 -14.10 -33.59 10.97
CA ALA A 128 -14.78 -34.80 10.52
C ALA A 128 -15.11 -34.77 9.01
N VAL A 129 -15.64 -33.65 8.52
CA VAL A 129 -15.98 -33.49 7.07
C VAL A 129 -14.72 -33.49 6.22
N VAL A 130 -13.69 -32.73 6.62
CA VAL A 130 -12.44 -32.61 5.87
C VAL A 130 -11.74 -33.97 5.78
N ARG A 131 -11.61 -34.71 6.90
CA ARG A 131 -11.01 -36.05 6.89
C ARG A 131 -11.79 -37.06 6.07
N THR A 132 -13.12 -37.00 6.11
CA THR A 132 -13.98 -37.85 5.25
C THR A 132 -13.70 -37.59 3.77
N LEU A 133 -13.63 -36.33 3.35
CA LEU A 133 -13.37 -35.94 1.96
C LEU A 133 -11.96 -36.30 1.48
N PHE A 134 -10.97 -36.28 2.39
CA PHE A 134 -9.60 -36.72 2.08
C PHE A 134 -9.52 -38.25 1.94
N ALA A 135 -10.17 -38.99 2.84
CA ALA A 135 -10.24 -40.45 2.75
C ALA A 135 -10.95 -40.92 1.45
N GLU A 136 -12.04 -40.30 1.06
CA GLU A 136 -12.73 -40.60 -0.21
C GLU A 136 -11.84 -40.33 -1.42
N ALA A 137 -11.05 -39.23 -1.40
CA ALA A 137 -10.16 -38.91 -2.51
C ALA A 137 -9.00 -39.90 -2.64
N ALA A 138 -8.54 -40.46 -1.52
CA ALA A 138 -7.47 -41.46 -1.47
C ALA A 138 -7.96 -42.90 -1.84
N GLY A 139 -9.26 -43.12 -2.04
CA GLY A 139 -9.83 -44.43 -2.43
C GLY A 139 -9.80 -45.47 -1.33
N SER A 140 -9.66 -45.12 -0.06
CA SER A 140 -9.57 -46.01 1.10
C SER A 140 -10.65 -45.69 2.13
N ALA A 141 -11.52 -46.67 2.42
CA ALA A 141 -12.53 -46.56 3.46
C ALA A 141 -11.94 -46.76 4.91
N ASP A 142 -10.69 -47.18 5.01
CA ASP A 142 -10.04 -47.54 6.30
C ASP A 142 -8.67 -46.86 6.44
N ALA A 143 -8.51 -45.62 6.08
CA ALA A 143 -7.23 -44.98 6.24
C ALA A 143 -7.26 -44.02 7.45
N ALA A 144 -6.46 -44.41 8.48
CA ALA A 144 -5.87 -43.42 9.35
C ALA A 144 -5.11 -42.39 8.47
N VAL A 145 -5.65 -41.18 8.31
CA VAL A 145 -5.21 -40.11 7.37
C VAL A 145 -3.75 -39.63 7.59
N THR A 146 -3.05 -40.19 8.51
CA THR A 146 -1.63 -39.97 8.85
C THR A 146 -0.63 -40.49 7.80
N SER A 147 -1.05 -41.22 6.76
CA SER A 147 -0.11 -41.82 5.80
C SER A 147 -0.27 -41.33 4.35
N ALA A 148 -1.37 -40.69 3.97
CA ALA A 148 -1.62 -40.39 2.56
C ALA A 148 -0.84 -39.17 2.01
N THR A 149 -0.36 -38.28 2.88
CA THR A 149 0.47 -37.14 2.48
C THR A 149 1.95 -37.46 2.33
N THR A 150 2.43 -38.58 2.90
CA THR A 150 3.85 -38.99 2.80
C THR A 150 4.13 -39.93 1.62
N THR A 151 3.14 -40.67 1.11
CA THR A 151 3.35 -41.67 0.03
C THR A 151 3.37 -41.08 -1.39
N ASP A 152 2.72 -39.97 -1.65
CA ASP A 152 2.76 -39.32 -2.98
C ASP A 152 4.06 -38.54 -3.20
N THR A 153 4.73 -38.13 -2.13
CA THR A 153 5.99 -37.37 -2.21
C THR A 153 7.18 -38.22 -2.73
N GLU A 154 7.15 -39.54 -2.52
CA GLU A 154 8.20 -40.43 -3.03
C GLU A 154 8.08 -40.76 -4.52
N ALA A 155 6.87 -40.68 -5.10
CA ALA A 155 6.64 -41.05 -6.50
C ALA A 155 6.84 -39.89 -7.50
N THR A 156 6.55 -38.64 -7.11
CA THR A 156 6.58 -37.47 -8.02
C THR A 156 7.51 -36.36 -7.54
N GLY A 157 7.98 -36.38 -6.30
CA GLY A 157 8.83 -35.32 -5.72
C GLY A 157 8.11 -34.00 -5.46
N GLN A 158 6.80 -33.92 -5.70
CA GLN A 158 6.02 -32.68 -5.61
C GLN A 158 5.05 -32.75 -4.42
N LYS A 159 5.16 -31.80 -3.49
CA LYS A 159 4.30 -31.71 -2.30
C LYS A 159 2.89 -31.25 -2.70
N HIS A 160 1.84 -31.90 -2.16
CA HIS A 160 0.44 -31.52 -2.29
C HIS A 160 0.01 -30.60 -1.13
N PRO A 161 0.13 -29.26 -1.24
CA PRO A 161 -0.14 -28.36 -0.13
C PRO A 161 -1.62 -28.30 0.23
N ILE A 162 -1.90 -28.21 1.53
CA ILE A 162 -3.21 -27.98 2.10
C ILE A 162 -3.23 -26.60 2.74
N VAL A 163 -4.17 -25.77 2.30
CA VAL A 163 -4.31 -24.37 2.74
C VAL A 163 -5.71 -24.16 3.30
N THR A 164 -5.81 -23.55 4.49
CA THR A 164 -7.11 -23.15 5.04
C THR A 164 -7.45 -21.72 4.68
N ILE A 165 -8.75 -21.43 4.48
CA ILE A 165 -9.27 -20.07 4.33
C ILE A 165 -10.58 -19.93 5.10
N GLY A 166 -10.72 -18.85 5.88
CA GLY A 166 -11.94 -18.60 6.64
C GLY A 166 -12.33 -17.13 6.73
N HIS A 167 -13.63 -16.89 6.89
CA HIS A 167 -14.20 -15.56 7.07
C HIS A 167 -15.12 -15.53 8.30
N ASP A 168 -15.09 -14.45 9.09
CA ASP A 168 -15.94 -14.25 10.27
C ASP A 168 -15.73 -15.41 11.27
N TRP A 169 -16.77 -16.10 11.73
CA TRP A 169 -16.66 -17.31 12.52
C TRP A 169 -15.83 -18.42 11.84
N GLY A 170 -15.98 -18.55 10.51
CA GLY A 170 -15.15 -19.48 9.73
C GLY A 170 -13.66 -19.16 9.82
N GLY A 171 -13.30 -17.89 10.02
CA GLY A 171 -11.91 -17.47 10.22
C GLY A 171 -11.32 -18.03 11.52
N VAL A 172 -11.99 -17.86 12.67
CA VAL A 172 -11.49 -18.39 13.95
C VAL A 172 -11.48 -19.92 13.97
N LEU A 173 -12.50 -20.56 13.38
CA LEU A 173 -12.60 -22.01 13.35
C LEU A 173 -11.51 -22.65 12.45
N SER A 174 -11.28 -22.09 11.25
CA SER A 174 -10.27 -22.58 10.33
C SER A 174 -8.84 -22.35 10.84
N LEU A 175 -8.58 -21.19 11.47
CA LEU A 175 -7.28 -20.93 12.12
C LEU A 175 -7.04 -21.88 13.30
N GLY A 176 -8.05 -22.10 14.16
CA GLY A 176 -7.95 -23.05 15.28
C GLY A 176 -7.74 -24.48 14.81
N TRP A 177 -8.39 -24.89 13.70
CA TRP A 177 -8.15 -26.19 13.10
C TRP A 177 -6.75 -26.31 12.50
N ALA A 178 -6.30 -25.29 11.75
CA ALA A 178 -4.97 -25.25 11.13
C ALA A 178 -3.85 -25.35 12.17
N ALA A 179 -3.95 -24.57 13.25
CA ALA A 179 -2.93 -24.60 14.31
C ALA A 179 -2.81 -25.93 15.03
N ARG A 180 -3.85 -26.77 15.01
CA ARG A 180 -3.86 -28.12 15.60
C ARG A 180 -3.50 -29.23 14.61
N ASN A 181 -3.41 -28.89 13.32
CA ASN A 181 -3.12 -29.85 12.25
C ASN A 181 -1.92 -29.37 11.41
N THR A 182 -0.87 -28.86 12.08
CA THR A 182 0.34 -28.33 11.42
C THR A 182 1.17 -29.40 10.71
N ASP A 183 0.89 -30.66 10.96
CA ASP A 183 1.44 -31.82 10.25
C ASP A 183 0.90 -31.95 8.81
N ILE A 184 -0.32 -31.44 8.54
CA ILE A 184 -0.94 -31.51 7.22
C ILE A 184 -1.24 -30.14 6.61
N VAL A 185 -1.37 -29.07 7.40
CA VAL A 185 -1.68 -27.72 6.91
C VAL A 185 -0.39 -26.95 6.61
N ASP A 186 -0.26 -26.47 5.39
CA ASP A 186 0.91 -25.75 4.89
C ASP A 186 0.79 -24.23 4.98
N ALA A 187 -0.44 -23.70 4.99
CA ALA A 187 -0.68 -22.26 5.10
C ALA A 187 -2.10 -21.95 5.58
N ALA A 188 -2.33 -20.74 6.10
CA ALA A 188 -3.63 -20.29 6.56
C ALA A 188 -3.97 -18.89 6.01
N ILE A 189 -5.22 -18.71 5.57
CA ILE A 189 -5.74 -17.43 5.07
C ILE A 189 -6.96 -17.04 5.91
N SER A 190 -7.06 -15.79 6.29
CA SER A 190 -8.19 -15.31 7.09
C SER A 190 -8.70 -13.95 6.59
N LEU A 191 -10.03 -13.84 6.47
CA LEU A 191 -10.74 -12.63 6.05
C LEU A 191 -11.56 -12.12 7.23
N ASN A 192 -11.41 -10.87 7.63
CA ASN A 192 -12.19 -10.19 8.69
C ASN A 192 -12.70 -11.15 9.78
N THR A 193 -11.86 -11.46 10.76
CA THR A 193 -12.17 -12.37 11.88
C THR A 193 -11.54 -11.88 13.18
N ALA A 194 -11.80 -12.58 14.28
CA ALA A 194 -11.17 -12.37 15.57
C ALA A 194 -11.05 -13.69 16.33
N VAL A 195 -9.91 -13.92 16.97
CA VAL A 195 -9.67 -15.13 17.79
C VAL A 195 -9.81 -14.86 19.28
N HIS A 196 -9.84 -13.57 19.67
CA HIS A 196 -9.98 -13.17 21.07
C HIS A 196 -10.65 -11.80 21.17
N GLN A 197 -11.39 -11.54 22.26
CA GLN A 197 -11.89 -10.22 22.63
C GLN A 197 -10.87 -9.54 23.55
N PRO A 198 -10.20 -8.44 23.12
CA PRO A 198 -9.26 -7.74 23.99
C PRO A 198 -9.93 -7.27 25.31
N GLU A 199 -9.25 -7.50 26.45
CA GLU A 199 -9.78 -7.24 27.78
C GLU A 199 -10.13 -5.77 28.04
N ASP A 200 -9.39 -4.85 27.43
CA ASP A 200 -9.52 -3.40 27.61
C ASP A 200 -10.60 -2.76 26.75
N ALA A 201 -11.30 -3.53 25.93
CA ALA A 201 -12.26 -2.99 24.98
C ALA A 201 -13.58 -3.78 24.92
N PRO A 202 -14.73 -3.13 24.98
CA PRO A 202 -16.02 -3.82 24.95
C PRO A 202 -16.30 -4.40 23.55
N VAL A 203 -17.08 -5.48 23.51
CA VAL A 203 -17.64 -6.03 22.25
C VAL A 203 -18.26 -4.90 21.41
N PRO A 204 -18.06 -4.86 20.08
CA PRO A 204 -18.59 -3.82 19.22
C PRO A 204 -20.08 -3.54 19.39
N ALA A 205 -20.47 -2.26 19.34
CA ALA A 205 -21.83 -1.83 19.67
C ALA A 205 -22.96 -2.55 18.89
N PRO A 206 -22.83 -2.87 17.60
CA PRO A 206 -23.83 -3.62 16.85
C PRO A 206 -24.06 -5.02 17.42
N LEU A 207 -22.98 -5.73 17.81
CA LEU A 207 -23.07 -7.05 18.43
C LEU A 207 -23.67 -6.98 19.84
N ARG A 208 -23.25 -6.02 20.66
CA ARG A 208 -23.84 -5.83 22.00
C ARG A 208 -25.33 -5.57 21.93
N ALA A 209 -25.80 -4.78 20.98
CA ALA A 209 -27.22 -4.54 20.77
C ALA A 209 -27.99 -5.82 20.41
N THR A 210 -27.40 -6.68 19.56
CA THR A 210 -28.01 -7.95 19.17
C THR A 210 -28.02 -8.97 20.33
N LEU A 211 -26.99 -8.97 21.17
CA LEU A 211 -26.87 -9.86 22.33
C LEU A 211 -27.80 -9.48 23.49
N ALA A 212 -28.41 -8.30 23.48
CA ALA A 212 -29.24 -7.80 24.58
C ALA A 212 -30.57 -8.56 24.72
N GLY A 213 -30.71 -9.37 25.76
CA GLY A 213 -31.95 -10.03 26.22
C GLY A 213 -32.84 -10.60 25.10
N PRO A 214 -34.06 -10.12 24.92
CA PRO A 214 -35.01 -10.66 23.93
C PRO A 214 -34.63 -10.31 22.48
N MET A 215 -33.66 -9.41 22.27
CA MET A 215 -33.22 -8.99 20.94
C MET A 215 -32.56 -10.14 20.17
N LEU A 216 -31.74 -10.97 20.84
CA LEU A 216 -31.04 -12.08 20.21
C LEU A 216 -32.00 -13.01 19.46
N PRO A 217 -32.93 -13.72 20.10
CA PRO A 217 -33.82 -14.65 19.40
C PRO A 217 -34.77 -13.94 18.43
N THR A 218 -35.14 -12.69 18.69
CA THR A 218 -36.04 -11.91 17.83
C THR A 218 -35.36 -11.49 16.53
N ALA A 219 -34.15 -10.92 16.63
CA ALA A 219 -33.45 -10.39 15.49
C ALA A 219 -32.83 -11.48 14.60
N THR A 220 -32.41 -12.61 15.18
CA THR A 220 -31.67 -13.65 14.49
C THR A 220 -32.51 -14.83 14.01
N VAL A 221 -33.50 -15.25 14.79
CA VAL A 221 -34.32 -16.46 14.56
C VAL A 221 -35.73 -16.11 14.13
N ALA A 222 -36.48 -15.38 15.00
CA ALA A 222 -37.89 -15.08 14.75
C ALA A 222 -38.06 -14.19 13.48
N THR A 223 -37.15 -13.27 13.24
CA THR A 223 -37.09 -12.45 12.02
C THR A 223 -35.80 -12.71 11.25
N ASP A 224 -35.73 -12.24 10.01
CA ASP A 224 -34.50 -12.24 9.20
C ASP A 224 -33.71 -10.91 9.27
N TRP A 225 -33.96 -10.14 10.35
CA TRP A 225 -33.39 -8.80 10.49
C TRP A 225 -31.85 -8.82 10.51
N PHE A 226 -31.25 -9.69 11.32
CA PHE A 226 -29.79 -9.84 11.40
C PHE A 226 -29.17 -10.19 10.04
N LEU A 227 -29.72 -11.18 9.35
CA LEU A 227 -29.29 -11.59 8.00
C LEU A 227 -29.40 -10.42 7.01
N ARG A 228 -30.51 -9.68 7.01
CA ARG A 228 -30.69 -8.52 6.12
C ARG A 228 -29.69 -7.39 6.41
N VAL A 229 -29.40 -7.11 7.68
CA VAL A 229 -28.47 -6.06 8.06
C VAL A 229 -27.04 -6.44 7.67
N THR A 230 -26.62 -7.66 7.97
CA THR A 230 -25.28 -8.15 7.62
C THR A 230 -25.05 -8.13 6.10
N LEU A 231 -26.02 -8.59 5.30
CA LEU A 231 -25.91 -8.56 3.84
C LEU A 231 -25.92 -7.14 3.23
N ARG A 232 -26.20 -6.10 4.01
CA ARG A 232 -26.03 -4.69 3.59
C ARG A 232 -24.64 -4.13 3.87
N LEU A 233 -23.82 -4.87 4.58
CA LEU A 233 -22.43 -4.48 4.83
C LEU A 233 -21.51 -4.77 3.63
N GLY A 234 -21.99 -5.54 2.64
CA GLY A 234 -21.28 -5.79 1.38
C GLY A 234 -21.96 -5.12 0.18
N ASP A 235 -21.19 -4.88 -0.88
CA ASP A 235 -21.68 -4.37 -2.16
C ASP A 235 -22.29 -5.51 -3.00
N LEU A 236 -23.48 -5.95 -2.60
CA LEU A 236 -24.20 -7.07 -3.21
C LEU A 236 -25.30 -6.58 -4.15
N ASP A 237 -25.43 -7.17 -5.32
CA ASP A 237 -26.61 -6.99 -6.16
C ASP A 237 -27.84 -7.73 -5.56
N ALA A 238 -29.01 -7.50 -6.16
CA ALA A 238 -30.26 -8.09 -5.68
C ALA A 238 -30.30 -9.61 -5.81
N LYS A 239 -29.68 -10.18 -6.86
CA LYS A 239 -29.65 -11.63 -7.12
C LYS A 239 -28.71 -12.34 -6.16
N THR A 240 -27.51 -11.82 -5.97
CA THR A 240 -26.52 -12.32 -5.00
C THR A 240 -27.06 -12.25 -3.58
N ARG A 241 -27.73 -11.15 -3.21
CA ARG A 241 -28.37 -11.03 -1.90
C ARG A 241 -29.50 -12.05 -1.69
N ALA A 242 -30.26 -12.35 -2.74
CA ALA A 242 -31.29 -13.40 -2.68
C ALA A 242 -30.67 -14.80 -2.52
N ALA A 243 -29.55 -15.08 -3.18
CA ALA A 243 -28.81 -16.34 -3.06
C ALA A 243 -28.29 -16.59 -1.65
N PHE A 244 -27.69 -15.58 -1.00
CA PHE A 244 -27.26 -15.68 0.41
C PHE A 244 -28.45 -15.98 1.35
N ARG A 245 -29.64 -15.50 1.04
CA ARG A 245 -30.86 -15.71 1.85
C ARG A 245 -31.58 -17.04 1.57
N ALA A 246 -31.24 -17.71 0.46
CA ALA A 246 -32.00 -18.90 0.01
C ALA A 246 -32.15 -20.00 1.07
N PRO A 247 -31.11 -20.36 1.88
CA PRO A 247 -31.22 -21.42 2.86
C PRO A 247 -31.94 -21.01 4.16
N TYR A 248 -32.35 -19.73 4.34
CA TYR A 248 -32.79 -19.15 5.62
C TYR A 248 -34.24 -18.63 5.60
N ALA A 249 -35.13 -19.33 4.90
CA ALA A 249 -36.51 -18.89 4.69
C ALA A 249 -37.35 -18.87 5.96
N THR A 250 -37.22 -19.87 6.86
CA THR A 250 -38.03 -20.04 8.05
C THR A 250 -37.24 -19.75 9.34
N ALA A 251 -37.92 -19.59 10.46
CA ALA A 251 -37.31 -19.44 11.77
C ALA A 251 -36.41 -20.63 12.15
N GLN A 252 -36.79 -21.84 11.73
CA GLN A 252 -36.00 -23.05 11.95
C GLN A 252 -34.70 -23.00 11.16
N ASP A 253 -34.75 -22.58 9.90
CA ASP A 253 -33.56 -22.46 9.07
C ASP A 253 -32.56 -21.43 9.61
N ARG A 254 -33.02 -20.46 10.40
CA ARG A 254 -32.22 -19.41 11.02
C ARG A 254 -31.80 -19.72 12.47
N TRP A 255 -32.17 -20.89 13.03
CA TRP A 255 -31.85 -21.20 14.43
C TRP A 255 -30.35 -21.09 14.73
N ALA A 256 -29.51 -21.66 13.88
CA ALA A 256 -28.06 -21.63 14.02
C ALA A 256 -27.48 -20.21 13.90
N ILE A 257 -28.10 -19.30 13.11
CA ILE A 257 -27.69 -17.89 13.09
C ILE A 257 -27.75 -17.30 14.51
N GLY A 258 -28.84 -17.58 15.23
CA GLY A 258 -28.97 -17.21 16.63
C GLY A 258 -28.02 -17.96 17.57
N GLY A 259 -27.75 -19.23 17.27
CA GLY A 259 -26.79 -20.07 17.99
C GLY A 259 -25.37 -19.49 17.93
N PHE A 260 -24.90 -19.05 16.77
CA PHE A 260 -23.61 -18.39 16.61
C PHE A 260 -23.53 -17.07 17.38
N VAL A 261 -24.58 -16.24 17.32
CA VAL A 261 -24.61 -14.99 18.08
C VAL A 261 -24.64 -15.27 19.60
N ALA A 262 -25.34 -16.33 20.02
CA ALA A 262 -25.36 -16.76 21.42
C ALA A 262 -24.03 -17.31 21.93
N ASP A 263 -23.13 -17.72 21.01
CA ASP A 263 -21.81 -18.26 21.32
C ASP A 263 -20.70 -17.19 21.36
N ILE A 264 -21.03 -15.91 21.14
CA ILE A 264 -20.08 -14.81 21.28
C ILE A 264 -19.77 -14.58 22.77
N PRO A 265 -18.53 -14.72 23.23
CA PRO A 265 -18.16 -14.45 24.62
C PRO A 265 -18.28 -12.96 24.90
N VAL A 266 -19.03 -12.63 25.93
CA VAL A 266 -19.19 -11.24 26.43
C VAL A 266 -18.48 -11.02 27.76
N ASP A 267 -18.12 -12.08 28.42
CA ASP A 267 -17.37 -12.13 29.68
C ASP A 267 -16.63 -13.48 29.82
N ASP A 268 -15.66 -13.53 30.73
CA ASP A 268 -14.77 -14.66 30.99
C ASP A 268 -15.51 -15.92 31.53
N ASN A 269 -16.77 -15.81 31.90
CA ASN A 269 -17.62 -16.96 32.34
C ASN A 269 -18.34 -17.62 31.16
N HIS A 270 -18.17 -17.15 29.94
CA HIS A 270 -18.80 -17.72 28.76
C HIS A 270 -18.25 -19.12 28.45
N ALA A 271 -19.11 -20.07 28.09
CA ALA A 271 -18.73 -21.47 27.87
C ALA A 271 -17.65 -21.69 26.79
N SER A 272 -17.56 -20.78 25.79
CA SER A 272 -16.59 -20.84 24.70
C SER A 272 -15.33 -20.02 24.94
N ASP A 273 -15.24 -19.23 26.03
CA ASP A 273 -14.09 -18.40 26.32
C ASP A 273 -12.79 -19.23 26.49
N PRO A 274 -12.75 -20.33 27.27
CA PRO A 274 -11.55 -21.15 27.41
C PRO A 274 -11.04 -21.74 26.08
N GLU A 275 -11.96 -22.04 25.17
CA GLU A 275 -11.59 -22.55 23.84
C GLU A 275 -11.01 -21.47 22.95
N LEU A 276 -11.55 -20.26 22.99
CA LEU A 276 -10.99 -19.11 22.26
C LEU A 276 -9.59 -18.75 22.78
N GLN A 277 -9.37 -18.76 24.09
CA GLN A 277 -8.03 -18.53 24.66
C GLN A 277 -7.05 -19.57 24.15
N ARG A 278 -7.42 -20.88 24.17
CA ARG A 278 -6.60 -21.95 23.62
C ARG A 278 -6.31 -21.75 22.12
N ILE A 279 -7.31 -21.41 21.31
CA ILE A 279 -7.12 -21.11 19.89
C ILE A 279 -6.13 -19.95 19.73
N GLY A 280 -6.25 -18.91 20.54
CA GLY A 280 -5.33 -17.79 20.54
C GLY A 280 -3.87 -18.18 20.86
N GLU A 281 -3.67 -19.11 21.78
CA GLU A 281 -2.35 -19.68 22.11
C GLU A 281 -1.83 -20.58 20.99
N ASP A 282 -2.67 -21.50 20.47
CA ASP A 282 -2.34 -22.41 19.37
C ASP A 282 -1.91 -21.62 18.11
N ILE A 283 -2.61 -20.53 17.77
CA ILE A 283 -2.29 -19.65 16.64
C ILE A 283 -0.96 -18.91 16.87
N ALA A 284 -0.66 -18.50 18.09
CA ALA A 284 0.61 -17.83 18.40
C ALA A 284 1.83 -18.78 18.24
N ALA A 285 1.59 -20.09 18.27
CA ALA A 285 2.60 -21.11 17.98
C ALA A 285 2.63 -21.57 16.52
N PHE A 286 1.71 -21.09 15.67
CA PHE A 286 1.60 -21.44 14.27
C PHE A 286 2.70 -20.74 13.45
N ASP A 287 3.65 -21.52 12.91
CA ASP A 287 4.84 -21.04 12.20
C ASP A 287 4.75 -21.09 10.66
N ARG A 288 3.60 -21.55 10.12
CA ARG A 288 3.38 -21.65 8.68
C ARG A 288 3.02 -20.30 8.07
N PRO A 289 3.23 -20.11 6.75
CA PRO A 289 2.78 -18.92 6.05
C PRO A 289 1.31 -18.59 6.31
N ALA A 290 1.01 -17.31 6.51
CA ALA A 290 -0.37 -16.85 6.70
C ALA A 290 -0.64 -15.57 5.90
N LEU A 291 -1.92 -15.39 5.49
CA LEU A 291 -2.41 -14.17 4.85
C LEU A 291 -3.63 -13.64 5.60
N LEU A 292 -3.57 -12.37 6.01
CA LEU A 292 -4.69 -11.64 6.61
C LEU A 292 -5.26 -10.67 5.58
N VAL A 293 -6.49 -10.90 5.14
CA VAL A 293 -7.21 -10.02 4.21
C VAL A 293 -8.22 -9.19 5.00
N TRP A 294 -8.17 -7.86 4.84
CA TRP A 294 -8.90 -6.97 5.74
C TRP A 294 -9.71 -5.88 5.05
N GLY A 295 -10.99 -5.78 5.45
CA GLY A 295 -11.89 -4.66 5.09
C GLY A 295 -12.07 -3.72 6.28
N PRO A 296 -11.43 -2.54 6.31
CA PRO A 296 -11.41 -1.65 7.48
C PRO A 296 -12.73 -0.92 7.76
N LYS A 297 -13.71 -1.00 6.86
CA LYS A 297 -15.05 -0.45 7.09
C LYS A 297 -16.00 -1.41 7.81
N ASP A 298 -15.52 -2.60 8.20
CA ASP A 298 -16.29 -3.56 8.96
C ASP A 298 -16.66 -3.00 10.35
N PRO A 299 -17.95 -2.88 10.69
CA PRO A 299 -18.37 -2.38 12.00
C PRO A 299 -18.24 -3.43 13.12
N VAL A 300 -17.97 -4.69 12.76
CA VAL A 300 -17.83 -5.84 13.68
C VAL A 300 -16.35 -6.13 13.93
N PHE A 301 -15.61 -6.47 12.89
CA PHE A 301 -14.18 -6.76 12.98
C PHE A 301 -13.37 -5.49 12.72
N VAL A 302 -13.25 -4.66 13.76
CA VAL A 302 -12.50 -3.40 13.72
C VAL A 302 -11.00 -3.63 13.89
N GLU A 303 -10.19 -2.63 13.62
CA GLU A 303 -8.71 -2.68 13.57
C GLU A 303 -8.02 -3.38 14.76
N ARG A 304 -8.59 -3.31 15.96
CA ARG A 304 -8.01 -3.98 17.13
C ARG A 304 -7.89 -5.50 16.96
N TYR A 305 -8.79 -6.12 16.21
CA TYR A 305 -8.74 -7.56 15.94
C TYR A 305 -7.66 -7.90 14.91
N LEU A 306 -7.45 -7.04 13.90
CA LEU A 306 -6.30 -7.19 13.00
C LEU A 306 -4.98 -7.07 13.78
N ARG A 307 -4.91 -6.12 14.72
CA ARG A 307 -3.74 -5.95 15.59
C ARG A 307 -3.46 -7.20 16.43
N ASP A 308 -4.47 -7.76 17.08
CA ASP A 308 -4.36 -9.00 17.86
C ASP A 308 -3.87 -10.17 16.98
N LEU A 309 -4.45 -10.34 15.79
CA LEU A 309 -4.02 -11.37 14.82
C LEU A 309 -2.56 -11.18 14.38
N ARG A 310 -2.15 -9.94 14.08
CA ARG A 310 -0.76 -9.63 13.70
C ARG A 310 0.25 -9.90 14.84
N GLN A 311 -0.16 -9.68 16.08
CA GLN A 311 0.69 -9.98 17.24
C GLN A 311 0.86 -11.50 17.43
N ARG A 312 -0.17 -12.29 17.11
CA ARG A 312 -0.13 -13.75 17.20
C ARG A 312 0.53 -14.40 15.99
N LEU A 313 0.40 -13.81 14.80
CA LEU A 313 0.93 -14.28 13.53
C LEU A 313 1.91 -13.24 12.95
N PRO A 314 3.08 -13.03 13.58
CA PRO A 314 4.01 -11.99 13.12
C PRO A 314 4.56 -12.23 11.71
N GLN A 315 4.54 -13.50 11.24
CA GLN A 315 4.95 -13.90 9.89
C GLN A 315 3.86 -13.67 8.83
N ALA A 316 2.64 -13.28 9.23
CA ALA A 316 1.54 -13.15 8.30
C ALA A 316 1.72 -11.95 7.36
N ASP A 317 1.50 -12.19 6.06
CA ASP A 317 1.27 -11.13 5.10
C ASP A 317 -0.08 -10.47 5.37
N VAL A 318 -0.17 -9.16 5.13
CA VAL A 318 -1.43 -8.42 5.28
C VAL A 318 -1.79 -7.72 3.99
N HIS A 319 -3.06 -7.86 3.57
CA HIS A 319 -3.61 -7.08 2.48
C HIS A 319 -4.92 -6.40 2.88
N ARG A 320 -4.93 -5.07 2.86
CA ARG A 320 -6.10 -4.25 3.18
C ARG A 320 -6.77 -3.72 1.93
N PHE A 321 -8.07 -3.95 1.82
CA PHE A 321 -8.91 -3.28 0.84
C PHE A 321 -9.60 -2.09 1.50
N GLU A 322 -9.05 -0.89 1.35
CA GLU A 322 -9.44 0.33 2.08
C GLU A 322 -10.93 0.74 1.93
N THR A 323 -11.60 0.23 0.92
CA THR A 323 -13.03 0.50 0.70
C THR A 323 -13.94 -0.66 1.09
N ALA A 324 -13.38 -1.83 1.41
CA ALA A 324 -14.14 -3.02 1.81
C ALA A 324 -14.72 -2.93 3.22
N SER A 325 -15.82 -3.62 3.40
CA SER A 325 -16.49 -3.80 4.67
C SER A 325 -16.41 -5.27 5.12
N HIS A 326 -17.46 -5.78 5.75
CA HIS A 326 -17.51 -7.12 6.33
C HIS A 326 -17.38 -8.25 5.28
N LEU A 327 -18.01 -8.12 4.12
CA LEU A 327 -17.96 -9.13 3.05
C LEU A 327 -16.86 -8.80 2.03
N VAL A 328 -15.60 -8.83 2.49
CA VAL A 328 -14.42 -8.40 1.68
C VAL A 328 -14.34 -9.09 0.32
N SER A 329 -14.62 -10.40 0.27
CA SER A 329 -14.60 -11.19 -0.97
C SER A 329 -15.72 -10.83 -1.96
N GLU A 330 -16.75 -10.12 -1.50
CA GLU A 330 -17.82 -9.58 -2.35
C GLU A 330 -17.54 -8.15 -2.80
N ASP A 331 -16.88 -7.36 -1.95
CA ASP A 331 -16.59 -5.95 -2.21
C ASP A 331 -15.42 -5.77 -3.18
N HIS A 332 -14.47 -6.72 -3.20
CA HIS A 332 -13.24 -6.67 -3.98
C HIS A 332 -12.84 -8.03 -4.53
N ASP A 333 -11.82 -8.04 -5.38
CA ASP A 333 -11.19 -9.24 -5.94
C ASP A 333 -10.36 -9.98 -4.88
N GLY A 334 -11.06 -10.59 -3.92
CA GLY A 334 -10.43 -11.43 -2.90
C GLY A 334 -9.96 -12.78 -3.46
N ALA A 335 -10.62 -13.30 -4.49
CA ALA A 335 -10.26 -14.57 -5.11
C ALA A 335 -8.94 -14.47 -5.87
N GLY A 336 -8.77 -13.45 -6.72
CA GLY A 336 -7.51 -13.19 -7.41
C GLY A 336 -6.36 -12.93 -6.44
N LEU A 337 -6.58 -12.15 -5.36
CA LEU A 337 -5.57 -11.96 -4.30
C LEU A 337 -5.10 -13.28 -3.69
N VAL A 338 -6.04 -14.19 -3.39
CA VAL A 338 -5.73 -15.50 -2.80
C VAL A 338 -4.89 -16.33 -3.77
N LEU A 339 -5.28 -16.40 -5.05
CA LEU A 339 -4.53 -17.16 -6.06
C LEU A 339 -3.14 -16.58 -6.31
N ASP A 340 -2.99 -15.26 -6.38
CA ASP A 340 -1.68 -14.60 -6.49
C ASP A 340 -0.78 -14.94 -5.31
N TRP A 341 -1.34 -14.93 -4.09
CA TRP A 341 -0.58 -15.28 -2.88
C TRP A 341 -0.17 -16.75 -2.86
N LEU A 342 -1.06 -17.65 -3.27
CA LEU A 342 -0.78 -19.09 -3.38
C LEU A 342 0.29 -19.35 -4.44
N GLY A 343 0.19 -18.72 -5.62
CA GLY A 343 1.18 -18.80 -6.69
C GLY A 343 2.57 -18.37 -6.21
N ALA A 344 2.65 -17.23 -5.52
CA ALA A 344 3.91 -16.73 -4.97
C ALA A 344 4.56 -17.67 -3.93
N ARG A 345 3.79 -18.55 -3.29
CA ARG A 345 4.25 -19.45 -2.22
C ARG A 345 4.52 -20.89 -2.69
N PHE A 346 3.76 -21.37 -3.65
CA PHE A 346 3.74 -22.79 -3.99
C PHE A 346 4.12 -23.12 -5.45
N ASP A 347 4.18 -22.13 -6.37
CA ASP A 347 4.55 -22.37 -7.77
C ASP A 347 6.07 -22.31 -7.94
N THR A 348 6.72 -23.46 -7.74
CA THR A 348 8.17 -23.63 -7.89
C THR A 348 8.67 -23.49 -9.34
N THR A 349 7.81 -23.63 -10.33
CA THR A 349 8.16 -23.53 -11.76
C THR A 349 8.48 -22.12 -12.24
N ALA A 350 7.95 -21.09 -11.60
CA ALA A 350 8.28 -19.70 -11.92
C ALA A 350 9.72 -19.31 -11.55
N HIS A 351 10.34 -20.03 -10.60
CA HIS A 351 11.74 -19.81 -10.21
C HIS A 351 12.72 -20.71 -10.99
N ALA A 352 12.36 -21.94 -11.34
CA ALA A 352 13.26 -22.89 -12.00
C ALA A 352 13.50 -22.56 -13.48
N HIS A 353 12.50 -22.04 -14.21
CA HIS A 353 12.70 -21.62 -15.61
C HIS A 353 13.54 -20.34 -15.76
N ARG A 354 13.55 -19.47 -14.74
CA ARG A 354 14.43 -18.29 -14.75
C ARG A 354 15.88 -18.64 -14.44
N ASP A 355 16.14 -19.66 -13.64
CA ASP A 355 17.49 -20.13 -13.31
C ASP A 355 18.11 -20.94 -14.49
N ASP A 356 17.32 -21.69 -15.27
CA ASP A 356 17.77 -22.50 -16.41
C ASP A 356 18.10 -21.66 -17.66
N GLU A 357 17.36 -20.58 -17.93
CA GLU A 357 17.67 -19.71 -19.07
C GLU A 357 18.93 -18.86 -18.82
N HIS A 358 19.17 -18.42 -17.60
CA HIS A 358 20.42 -17.72 -17.25
C HIS A 358 21.63 -18.66 -17.24
N SER A 359 21.48 -19.92 -16.86
CA SER A 359 22.53 -20.92 -16.94
C SER A 359 22.91 -21.26 -18.39
N ARG A 360 21.93 -21.26 -19.30
CA ARG A 360 22.17 -21.53 -20.74
C ARG A 360 22.76 -20.32 -21.48
N ALA A 361 22.44 -19.10 -21.04
CA ALA A 361 23.05 -17.89 -21.59
C ALA A 361 24.53 -17.78 -21.21
N ASP A 362 24.93 -18.20 -20.04
CA ASP A 362 26.33 -18.23 -19.59
C ASP A 362 27.16 -19.36 -20.26
N GLU A 363 26.57 -20.47 -20.66
CA GLU A 363 27.25 -21.56 -21.36
C GLU A 363 27.51 -21.25 -22.82
N HIS A 364 26.65 -20.46 -23.50
CA HIS A 364 26.87 -20.05 -24.92
C HIS A 364 27.88 -18.90 -25.07
N SER A 365 28.16 -18.14 -23.99
CA SER A 365 29.15 -17.04 -24.04
C SER A 365 30.60 -17.51 -23.80
N ARG A 366 30.86 -18.79 -23.50
CA ARG A 366 32.20 -19.33 -23.20
C ARG A 366 32.93 -19.96 -24.39
N THR A 367 32.39 -19.95 -25.60
CA THR A 367 32.98 -20.65 -26.77
C THR A 367 33.55 -19.75 -27.87
N GLU A 368 33.65 -18.43 -27.69
CA GLU A 368 34.39 -17.61 -28.63
C GLU A 368 35.47 -16.79 -27.93
N ALA A 369 36.73 -17.19 -28.11
CA ALA A 369 37.91 -16.49 -27.62
C ALA A 369 38.24 -15.29 -28.51
N ALA A 370 38.27 -14.10 -27.93
CA ALA A 370 38.83 -12.91 -28.55
C ALA A 370 39.88 -12.28 -27.60
N PRO A 371 40.86 -11.52 -28.17
CA PRO A 371 42.18 -11.30 -27.57
C PRO A 371 42.22 -10.21 -26.52
N ALA A 372 43.17 -10.34 -25.61
CA ALA A 372 43.45 -9.51 -24.44
C ALA A 372 43.60 -8.00 -24.75
N GLY A 373 42.92 -7.19 -23.93
CA GLY A 373 43.21 -5.75 -23.82
C GLY A 373 42.16 -5.02 -22.95
N VAL A 374 42.64 -4.56 -21.79
CA VAL A 374 42.02 -3.58 -20.90
C VAL A 374 40.98 -4.16 -19.91
N ARG A 375 41.47 -4.48 -18.72
CA ARG A 375 40.64 -4.71 -17.52
C ARG A 375 40.01 -3.39 -17.07
N ALA A 376 38.66 -3.36 -17.01
CA ALA A 376 37.93 -2.51 -16.09
C ALA A 376 37.21 -3.49 -15.13
N ASP A 377 37.69 -3.54 -13.91
CA ASP A 377 37.00 -4.25 -12.82
C ASP A 377 35.75 -3.49 -12.45
N ALA A 378 34.59 -4.00 -12.81
CA ALA A 378 33.30 -3.58 -12.25
C ALA A 378 32.27 -4.72 -12.35
N SER A 379 32.40 -5.70 -11.48
CA SER A 379 31.30 -6.62 -11.18
C SER A 379 31.34 -6.95 -9.68
N THR A 380 30.71 -6.07 -8.89
CA THR A 380 30.40 -6.37 -7.48
C THR A 380 28.90 -6.19 -7.30
N SER A 381 28.27 -7.28 -6.87
CA SER A 381 26.84 -7.40 -6.57
C SER A 381 26.35 -6.31 -5.63
N ALA A 382 25.28 -5.62 -6.00
CA ALA A 382 24.68 -4.51 -5.22
C ALA A 382 24.16 -4.89 -3.81
N LYS A 383 24.22 -6.15 -3.42
CA LYS A 383 23.82 -6.62 -2.06
C LYS A 383 24.98 -7.06 -1.17
N SER A 384 26.21 -7.17 -1.66
CA SER A 384 27.35 -7.45 -0.79
C SER A 384 27.93 -6.21 -0.09
N ASP A 385 27.50 -5.00 -0.48
CA ASP A 385 28.00 -3.74 0.09
C ASP A 385 27.18 -3.20 1.28
N SER A 386 26.12 -3.88 1.73
CA SER A 386 25.39 -3.49 2.94
C SER A 386 26.26 -3.52 4.22
N ALA A 387 27.36 -4.24 4.18
CA ALA A 387 28.35 -4.26 5.29
C ALA A 387 29.18 -2.97 5.43
N GLY A 388 29.02 -1.99 4.49
CA GLY A 388 29.75 -0.73 4.47
C GLY A 388 28.88 0.54 4.63
N VAL A 389 27.56 0.45 4.55
CA VAL A 389 26.66 1.63 4.68
C VAL A 389 26.56 2.04 6.13
N ARG A 390 26.93 3.28 6.45
CA ARG A 390 26.84 3.82 7.81
C ARG A 390 25.39 4.02 8.20
N PRO A 391 25.01 3.70 9.48
CA PRO A 391 23.68 4.02 9.99
C PRO A 391 23.30 5.48 9.75
N ILE A 392 22.05 5.77 9.47
CA ILE A 392 21.55 7.14 9.20
C ILE A 392 21.85 8.12 10.33
N THR A 393 22.05 7.64 11.57
CA THR A 393 22.40 8.46 12.74
C THR A 393 23.90 8.64 12.93
N ALA A 394 24.74 7.94 12.17
CA ALA A 394 26.20 7.87 12.39
C ALA A 394 26.89 9.23 12.29
N ILE A 395 26.44 10.13 11.40
CA ILE A 395 27.01 11.48 11.27
C ILE A 395 26.67 12.32 12.51
N LEU A 396 25.43 12.24 13.01
CA LEU A 396 25.02 12.91 14.24
C LEU A 396 25.84 12.41 15.44
N ASP A 397 26.08 11.10 15.52
CA ASP A 397 26.89 10.50 16.58
C ASP A 397 28.36 10.94 16.52
N ALA A 398 28.94 10.96 15.32
CA ALA A 398 30.32 11.42 15.11
C ALA A 398 30.53 12.90 15.45
N ARG A 399 29.48 13.74 15.32
CA ARG A 399 29.50 15.16 15.63
C ARG A 399 28.99 15.51 17.03
N SER A 400 28.99 14.56 17.96
CA SER A 400 28.52 14.72 19.35
C SER A 400 29.23 15.78 20.16
N GLN A 401 30.43 16.21 19.74
CA GLN A 401 31.23 17.29 20.40
C GLN A 401 31.33 18.57 19.55
N ASP A 402 30.63 18.65 18.42
CA ASP A 402 30.72 19.73 17.46
C ASP A 402 29.79 20.89 17.83
N GLU A 403 30.37 22.06 18.09
CA GLU A 403 29.65 23.29 18.45
C GLU A 403 29.17 24.10 17.23
N SER A 404 29.46 23.65 16.00
CA SER A 404 28.95 24.33 14.83
C SER A 404 27.42 24.13 14.72
N ILE A 405 26.74 24.96 13.93
CA ILE A 405 25.28 24.96 13.77
C ILE A 405 24.88 23.71 12.98
N ALA A 406 23.96 22.94 13.56
CA ALA A 406 23.32 21.79 12.89
C ALA A 406 21.99 22.17 12.21
N SER A 407 21.23 23.08 12.85
CA SER A 407 19.92 23.47 12.31
C SER A 407 19.53 24.88 12.70
N VAL A 408 18.81 25.57 11.78
CA VAL A 408 18.20 26.89 12.01
C VAL A 408 16.72 26.80 11.60
N ASP A 409 15.83 27.19 12.49
CA ASP A 409 14.39 27.14 12.31
C ASP A 409 13.76 28.55 12.35
N PHE A 410 13.40 29.09 11.18
CA PHE A 410 12.72 30.37 11.04
C PHE A 410 11.20 30.29 11.22
N ALA A 411 10.63 29.10 11.34
CA ALA A 411 9.21 28.96 11.72
C ALA A 411 8.96 29.39 13.19
N GLN A 412 10.04 29.56 13.97
CA GLN A 412 10.03 30.13 15.32
C GLN A 412 10.40 31.61 15.26
N ASN A 413 9.79 32.43 16.12
CA ASN A 413 10.13 33.85 16.25
C ASN A 413 10.51 34.16 17.71
N PRO A 414 11.78 34.49 18.01
CA PRO A 414 12.92 34.56 17.11
C PRO A 414 13.35 33.20 16.56
N ALA A 415 14.07 33.19 15.42
CA ALA A 415 14.62 31.99 14.82
C ALA A 415 15.49 31.19 15.81
N GLN A 416 15.27 29.88 15.87
CA GLN A 416 16.01 29.00 16.78
C GLN A 416 17.18 28.34 16.09
N GLN A 417 18.35 28.45 16.68
CA GLN A 417 19.57 27.77 16.23
C GLN A 417 19.97 26.69 17.21
N ILE A 418 20.37 25.53 16.74
CA ILE A 418 20.95 24.47 17.58
C ILE A 418 22.26 23.96 16.96
N THR A 419 23.23 23.62 17.84
CA THR A 419 24.50 23.01 17.43
C THR A 419 24.38 21.51 17.26
N TRP A 420 25.38 20.90 16.60
CA TRP A 420 25.41 19.42 16.44
C TRP A 420 25.49 18.74 17.83
N ARG A 421 26.29 19.23 18.73
CA ARG A 421 26.34 18.72 20.10
C ARG A 421 24.98 18.76 20.76
N HIS A 422 24.30 19.91 20.72
CA HIS A 422 22.98 20.05 21.34
C HIS A 422 21.93 19.18 20.70
N LEU A 423 21.92 19.04 19.34
CA LEU A 423 21.03 18.12 18.63
C LEU A 423 21.29 16.67 19.05
N PHE A 424 22.55 16.26 19.17
CA PHE A 424 22.93 14.92 19.65
C PHE A 424 22.43 14.69 21.09
N GLU A 425 22.68 15.61 22.01
CA GLU A 425 22.27 15.52 23.42
C GLU A 425 20.76 15.39 23.56
N VAL A 426 20.00 16.31 22.95
CA VAL A 426 18.53 16.29 22.97
C VAL A 426 17.98 14.99 22.35
N THR A 427 18.49 14.59 21.20
CA THR A 427 18.06 13.35 20.52
C THR A 427 18.31 12.12 21.38
N THR A 428 19.49 12.03 22.00
CA THR A 428 19.88 10.90 22.85
C THR A 428 19.08 10.87 24.16
N SER A 429 18.81 12.02 24.76
CA SER A 429 17.94 12.10 25.95
C SER A 429 16.50 11.69 25.64
N ILE A 430 15.94 12.16 24.52
CA ILE A 430 14.61 11.75 24.08
C ILE A 430 14.58 10.24 23.84
N ALA A 431 15.59 9.66 23.17
CA ALA A 431 15.71 8.23 22.90
C ALA A 431 15.67 7.40 24.21
N ASN A 432 16.47 7.82 25.22
CA ASN A 432 16.46 7.19 26.54
C ASN A 432 15.10 7.33 27.24
N GLY A 433 14.51 8.52 27.19
CA GLY A 433 13.19 8.77 27.77
C GLY A 433 12.07 7.95 27.12
N LEU A 434 12.13 7.73 25.79
CA LEU A 434 11.20 6.85 25.09
C LEU A 434 11.32 5.39 25.54
N LEU A 435 12.56 4.88 25.71
CA LEU A 435 12.79 3.53 26.27
C LEU A 435 12.27 3.41 27.69
N ASP A 436 12.44 4.45 28.53
CA ASP A 436 11.90 4.48 29.91
C ASP A 436 10.38 4.48 29.96
N LEU A 437 9.71 5.11 28.99
CA LEU A 437 8.26 5.06 28.83
C LEU A 437 7.76 3.71 28.34
N GLY A 438 8.65 2.82 27.89
CA GLY A 438 8.32 1.51 27.40
C GLY A 438 8.22 1.38 25.88
N VAL A 439 8.67 2.37 25.09
CA VAL A 439 8.85 2.20 23.63
C VAL A 439 9.86 1.10 23.37
N ARG A 440 9.59 0.24 22.42
CA ARG A 440 10.44 -0.91 22.04
C ARG A 440 10.89 -0.79 20.58
N PRO A 441 11.99 -1.42 20.18
CA PRO A 441 12.31 -1.60 18.77
C PRO A 441 11.13 -2.22 18.02
N GLY A 442 10.79 -1.67 16.85
CA GLY A 442 9.63 -2.06 16.06
C GLY A 442 8.32 -1.35 16.42
N ASP A 443 8.22 -0.67 17.57
CA ASP A 443 7.04 0.14 17.90
C ASP A 443 6.88 1.28 16.89
N ARG A 444 5.66 1.48 16.41
CA ARG A 444 5.31 2.54 15.47
C ARG A 444 4.97 3.83 16.20
N VAL A 445 5.63 4.90 15.83
CA VAL A 445 5.50 6.23 16.44
C VAL A 445 4.99 7.21 15.39
N SER A 446 3.72 7.63 15.47
CA SER A 446 3.15 8.63 14.56
C SER A 446 3.62 10.03 14.89
N MET A 447 4.16 10.74 13.88
CA MET A 447 4.71 12.08 14.00
C MET A 447 3.69 13.14 13.56
N LEU A 448 3.06 13.81 14.54
CA LEU A 448 2.12 14.93 14.33
C LEU A 448 2.77 16.25 14.77
N VAL A 449 4.05 16.38 14.51
CA VAL A 449 4.89 17.50 14.89
C VAL A 449 5.13 18.38 13.67
N PRO A 450 4.97 19.71 13.77
CA PRO A 450 5.36 20.60 12.68
C PRO A 450 6.85 20.44 12.32
N PRO A 451 7.24 20.69 11.07
CA PRO A 451 8.64 20.72 10.66
C PRO A 451 9.46 21.67 11.53
N GLY A 452 10.71 21.30 11.83
CA GLY A 452 11.65 22.05 12.68
C GLY A 452 12.41 21.15 13.63
N ASN A 453 13.16 21.76 14.55
CA ASN A 453 14.09 21.08 15.46
C ASN A 453 13.46 19.96 16.29
N ASN A 454 12.23 20.15 16.76
CA ASN A 454 11.52 19.15 17.58
C ASN A 454 11.17 17.89 16.77
N LEU A 455 10.76 18.05 15.51
CA LEU A 455 10.48 16.91 14.63
C LEU A 455 11.77 16.15 14.32
N THR A 456 12.86 16.89 14.01
CA THR A 456 14.17 16.27 13.74
C THR A 456 14.64 15.46 14.95
N ALA A 457 14.64 16.05 16.16
CA ALA A 457 15.07 15.36 17.37
C ALA A 457 14.20 14.11 17.67
N ALA A 458 12.88 14.21 17.54
CA ALA A 458 11.97 13.08 17.77
C ALA A 458 12.18 11.95 16.75
N LEU A 459 12.35 12.30 15.47
CA LEU A 459 12.59 11.32 14.39
C LEU A 459 13.90 10.56 14.65
N TYR A 460 15.00 11.29 14.86
CA TYR A 460 16.31 10.66 15.08
C TYR A 460 16.36 9.88 16.41
N ALA A 461 15.61 10.29 17.43
CA ALA A 461 15.45 9.52 18.67
C ALA A 461 14.78 8.16 18.40
N CYS A 462 13.71 8.14 17.61
CA CYS A 462 13.05 6.88 17.19
C CYS A 462 14.00 5.99 16.38
N LEU A 463 14.70 6.57 15.39
CA LEU A 463 15.67 5.82 14.56
C LEU A 463 16.81 5.24 15.40
N LYS A 464 17.30 5.95 16.43
CA LYS A 464 18.36 5.45 17.34
C LYS A 464 17.96 4.20 18.12
N ILE A 465 16.70 4.07 18.50
CA ILE A 465 16.20 2.95 19.32
C ILE A 465 15.48 1.87 18.50
N GLY A 466 15.49 1.99 17.16
CA GLY A 466 14.79 1.04 16.28
C GLY A 466 13.27 1.14 16.30
N ALA A 467 12.69 2.26 16.77
CA ALA A 467 11.26 2.53 16.63
C ALA A 467 10.95 3.04 15.23
N VAL A 468 9.80 2.64 14.69
CA VAL A 468 9.37 2.93 13.31
C VAL A 468 8.67 4.30 13.25
N ALA A 469 9.26 5.26 12.56
CA ALA A 469 8.67 6.58 12.37
C ALA A 469 7.52 6.54 11.35
N VAL A 470 6.31 6.87 11.76
CA VAL A 470 5.14 6.95 10.87
C VAL A 470 4.87 8.41 10.54
N VAL A 471 5.04 8.79 9.27
CA VAL A 471 4.86 10.15 8.79
C VAL A 471 3.71 10.20 7.80
N ALA A 472 2.64 10.90 8.17
CA ALA A 472 1.49 11.16 7.30
C ALA A 472 1.42 12.65 6.99
N ASP A 473 1.31 12.97 5.70
CA ASP A 473 1.29 14.36 5.24
C ASP A 473 -0.03 15.05 5.59
N ALA A 474 0.06 16.25 6.15
CA ALA A 474 -1.11 17.09 6.47
C ALA A 474 -2.00 17.42 5.25
N GLY A 475 -1.43 17.42 4.04
CA GLY A 475 -2.14 17.59 2.78
C GLY A 475 -3.15 16.48 2.47
N LEU A 476 -3.09 15.32 3.15
CA LEU A 476 -4.11 14.27 3.05
C LEU A 476 -5.48 14.69 3.60
N GLY A 477 -5.53 15.78 4.34
CA GLY A 477 -6.72 16.23 5.05
C GLY A 477 -7.14 15.27 6.19
N PRO A 478 -8.13 15.64 7.02
CA PRO A 478 -8.46 14.85 8.22
C PRO A 478 -8.88 13.40 7.93
N ARG A 479 -9.62 13.17 6.84
CA ARG A 479 -10.06 11.82 6.46
C ARG A 479 -8.91 10.95 5.95
N GLY A 480 -8.03 11.53 5.12
CA GLY A 480 -6.85 10.82 4.62
C GLY A 480 -5.85 10.51 5.74
N MET A 481 -5.60 11.48 6.64
CA MET A 481 -4.77 11.26 7.82
C MET A 481 -5.35 10.19 8.76
N THR A 482 -6.67 10.22 9.01
CA THR A 482 -7.31 9.17 9.82
C THR A 482 -7.06 7.79 9.24
N ARG A 483 -7.23 7.65 7.91
CA ARG A 483 -6.98 6.39 7.23
C ARG A 483 -5.52 5.95 7.34
N ALA A 484 -4.57 6.84 7.06
CA ALA A 484 -3.15 6.58 7.14
C ALA A 484 -2.70 6.16 8.55
N ILE A 485 -3.09 6.92 9.58
CA ILE A 485 -2.72 6.65 10.96
C ILE A 485 -3.39 5.38 11.47
N THR A 486 -4.67 5.15 11.15
CA THR A 486 -5.37 3.92 11.55
C THR A 486 -4.77 2.70 10.86
N SER A 487 -4.40 2.80 9.56
CA SER A 487 -3.73 1.72 8.84
C SER A 487 -2.36 1.38 9.42
N ALA A 488 -1.56 2.41 9.76
CA ALA A 488 -0.26 2.21 10.37
C ALA A 488 -0.34 1.65 11.80
N ASP A 489 -1.46 1.87 12.48
CA ASP A 489 -1.73 1.39 13.83
C ASP A 489 -0.58 1.67 14.84
N PRO A 490 -0.23 2.96 15.09
CA PRO A 490 0.89 3.31 15.93
C PRO A 490 0.62 3.00 17.40
N GLN A 491 1.64 2.50 18.12
CA GLN A 491 1.63 2.34 19.56
C GLN A 491 1.76 3.70 20.27
N TRP A 492 2.39 4.67 19.59
CA TRP A 492 2.68 5.99 20.14
C TRP A 492 2.38 7.12 19.14
N ILE A 493 1.97 8.25 19.68
CA ILE A 493 1.78 9.51 18.91
C ILE A 493 2.59 10.61 19.59
N ILE A 494 3.53 11.21 18.86
CA ILE A 494 4.21 12.45 19.26
C ILE A 494 3.56 13.60 18.48
N GLY A 495 3.03 14.62 19.18
CA GLY A 495 2.32 15.68 18.49
C GLY A 495 2.31 17.04 19.16
N GLY A 496 2.18 18.08 18.33
CA GLY A 496 1.79 19.41 18.77
C GLY A 496 0.30 19.44 19.17
N LEU A 497 -0.12 20.47 19.86
CA LEU A 497 -1.51 20.59 20.36
C LEU A 497 -2.59 20.39 19.27
N PRO A 498 -2.48 20.95 18.03
CA PRO A 498 -3.45 20.70 16.97
C PRO A 498 -3.50 19.23 16.56
N GLY A 499 -2.36 18.56 16.41
CA GLY A 499 -2.27 17.15 16.06
C GLY A 499 -2.89 16.24 17.13
N LEU A 500 -2.60 16.51 18.41
CA LEU A 500 -3.17 15.77 19.53
C LEU A 500 -4.69 15.98 19.67
N ALA A 501 -5.17 17.18 19.34
CA ALA A 501 -6.61 17.47 19.30
C ALA A 501 -7.32 16.65 18.20
N LEU A 502 -6.72 16.56 17.02
CA LEU A 502 -7.23 15.70 15.93
C LEU A 502 -7.18 14.22 16.34
N ALA A 503 -6.06 13.76 16.90
CA ALA A 503 -5.91 12.38 17.36
C ALA A 503 -6.99 11.99 18.37
N ARG A 504 -7.38 12.90 19.25
CA ARG A 504 -8.49 12.69 20.19
C ARG A 504 -9.84 12.71 19.49
N ALA A 505 -10.08 13.69 18.63
CA ALA A 505 -11.37 13.88 17.95
C ALA A 505 -11.72 12.71 17.04
N TYR A 506 -10.72 12.14 16.37
CA TYR A 506 -10.89 11.02 15.44
C TYR A 506 -10.58 9.65 16.07
N GLY A 507 -10.25 9.59 17.36
CA GLY A 507 -9.98 8.33 18.07
C GLY A 507 -8.75 7.57 17.53
N TRP A 508 -7.70 8.29 17.07
CA TRP A 508 -6.51 7.62 16.55
C TRP A 508 -5.80 6.82 17.64
N PRO A 509 -5.31 5.61 17.30
CA PRO A 509 -4.64 4.72 18.25
C PRO A 509 -3.29 5.30 18.71
N GLY A 510 -2.79 4.82 19.84
CA GLY A 510 -1.49 5.14 20.39
C GLY A 510 -1.52 6.02 21.63
N ARG A 511 -0.57 5.77 22.55
CA ARG A 511 -0.24 6.58 23.72
C ARG A 511 0.34 7.92 23.26
N ARG A 512 0.10 9.00 23.98
CA ARG A 512 0.36 10.36 23.47
C ARG A 512 1.45 11.09 24.23
N ILE A 513 2.38 11.69 23.47
CA ILE A 513 3.47 12.53 23.92
C ILE A 513 3.29 13.91 23.28
N SER A 514 3.29 14.98 24.07
CA SER A 514 3.22 16.34 23.53
C SER A 514 4.62 16.87 23.18
N VAL A 515 4.69 17.82 22.25
CA VAL A 515 5.97 18.52 21.97
C VAL A 515 6.39 19.34 23.18
N SER A 516 5.50 20.14 23.73
CA SER A 516 5.77 21.01 24.91
C SER A 516 4.90 20.57 26.09
N PRO A 517 5.34 20.86 27.35
CA PRO A 517 4.55 20.52 28.53
C PRO A 517 3.15 21.15 28.46
N LEU A 518 2.16 20.35 28.77
CA LEU A 518 0.76 20.79 28.88
C LEU A 518 0.40 20.93 30.40
N GLY A 519 -0.43 21.91 30.72
CA GLY A 519 -0.97 22.00 32.07
C GLY A 519 -1.87 20.80 32.42
N PRO A 520 -2.08 20.47 33.70
CA PRO A 520 -2.75 19.23 34.15
C PRO A 520 -4.12 18.96 33.49
N VAL A 521 -4.89 20.01 33.28
CA VAL A 521 -6.22 19.90 32.64
C VAL A 521 -6.12 19.46 31.19
N ARG A 522 -5.18 20.05 30.41
CA ARG A 522 -4.96 19.71 29.01
C ARG A 522 -4.33 18.34 28.85
N SER A 523 -3.34 17.97 29.70
CA SER A 523 -2.73 16.64 29.69
C SER A 523 -3.80 15.55 29.88
N ARG A 524 -4.68 15.73 30.88
CA ARG A 524 -5.80 14.81 31.13
C ARG A 524 -6.81 14.82 29.96
N LEU A 525 -7.14 16.01 29.41
CA LEU A 525 -8.07 16.12 28.28
C LEU A 525 -7.58 15.39 27.04
N PHE A 526 -6.30 15.48 26.72
CA PHE A 526 -5.73 14.84 25.52
C PHE A 526 -5.08 13.48 25.82
N SER A 527 -5.14 12.99 27.06
CA SER A 527 -4.49 11.74 27.51
C SER A 527 -3.00 11.73 27.19
N VAL A 528 -2.32 12.85 27.49
CA VAL A 528 -0.88 13.02 27.27
C VAL A 528 -0.14 12.55 28.51
N GLU A 529 0.86 11.68 28.31
CA GLU A 529 1.65 11.10 29.40
C GLU A 529 2.82 11.99 29.81
N THR A 530 3.53 12.52 28.80
CA THR A 530 4.68 13.39 29.00
C THR A 530 4.90 14.29 27.78
N SER A 531 5.99 15.04 27.76
CA SER A 531 6.38 15.90 26.64
C SER A 531 7.81 15.65 26.18
N LEU A 532 8.11 15.97 24.89
CA LEU A 532 9.49 15.92 24.38
C LEU A 532 10.43 16.79 25.22
N THR A 533 9.95 17.95 25.70
CA THR A 533 10.73 18.83 26.60
C THR A 533 11.07 18.16 27.94
N GLU A 534 10.20 17.28 28.47
CA GLU A 534 10.50 16.51 29.68
C GLU A 534 11.46 15.37 29.35
N LEU A 535 11.25 14.65 28.26
CA LEU A 535 12.11 13.56 27.79
C LEU A 535 13.52 14.05 27.43
N SER A 536 13.69 15.29 26.94
CA SER A 536 15.00 15.87 26.64
C SER A 536 15.85 16.13 27.86
N ARG A 537 15.32 15.93 29.07
CA ARG A 537 16.05 16.05 30.37
C ARG A 537 16.40 14.69 30.96
N THR A 538 16.08 13.59 30.26
CA THR A 538 16.42 12.24 30.73
C THR A 538 17.92 12.01 30.64
N ASP A 539 18.51 11.38 31.65
CA ASP A 539 19.92 11.06 31.69
C ASP A 539 20.30 10.05 30.60
N HIS A 540 21.51 10.22 30.06
CA HIS A 540 22.00 9.30 29.03
C HIS A 540 22.40 7.96 29.62
N ARG A 541 21.96 6.88 29.01
CA ARG A 541 22.46 5.52 29.23
C ARG A 541 23.76 5.32 28.46
N ALA A 542 24.60 4.41 28.93
CA ALA A 542 25.87 4.13 28.28
C ALA A 542 25.72 3.54 26.88
N GLU A 543 24.65 2.76 26.63
CA GLU A 543 24.38 2.10 25.33
C GLU A 543 22.89 2.13 25.00
N LEU A 544 22.60 2.49 23.75
CA LEU A 544 21.28 2.34 23.14
C LEU A 544 21.24 1.04 22.31
N PRO A 545 20.08 0.38 22.18
CA PRO A 545 19.95 -0.79 21.30
C PRO A 545 20.19 -0.36 19.84
N ALA A 546 21.16 -0.99 19.17
CA ALA A 546 21.39 -0.75 17.76
C ALA A 546 20.30 -1.48 16.93
N PRO A 547 19.57 -0.79 16.03
CA PRO A 547 18.59 -1.43 15.18
C PRO A 547 19.27 -2.34 14.14
N ALA A 548 18.62 -3.45 13.80
CA ALA A 548 19.05 -4.29 12.69
C ALA A 548 18.85 -3.54 11.35
N ALA A 549 19.74 -3.79 10.38
CA ALA A 549 19.70 -3.11 9.09
C ALA A 549 18.40 -3.38 8.32
N GLU A 550 17.87 -4.59 8.45
CA GLU A 550 16.64 -5.06 7.78
C GLU A 550 15.36 -4.69 8.54
N ALA A 551 15.49 -4.15 9.77
CA ALA A 551 14.32 -3.71 10.54
C ALA A 551 13.67 -2.47 9.92
N ASP A 552 12.35 -2.38 10.03
CA ASP A 552 11.61 -1.20 9.60
C ASP A 552 12.09 0.05 10.36
N ALA A 553 12.32 1.12 9.63
CA ALA A 553 12.75 2.43 10.16
C ALA A 553 11.68 3.50 10.00
N ALA A 554 10.98 3.50 8.85
CA ALA A 554 9.97 4.50 8.56
C ALA A 554 8.83 3.97 7.69
N ILE A 555 7.63 4.52 7.88
CA ILE A 555 6.47 4.36 7.01
C ILE A 555 6.01 5.75 6.59
N LEU A 556 6.14 6.06 5.29
CA LEU A 556 5.84 7.36 4.72
C LEU A 556 4.54 7.30 3.92
N PHE A 557 3.49 8.01 4.37
CA PHE A 557 2.23 8.08 3.65
C PHE A 557 2.19 9.27 2.70
N THR A 558 2.01 8.98 1.43
CA THR A 558 1.93 9.99 0.38
C THR A 558 0.54 10.07 -0.23
N SER A 559 0.19 11.25 -0.73
CA SER A 559 -1.03 11.43 -1.53
C SER A 559 -0.85 10.73 -2.88
N GLY A 560 -1.36 9.50 -3.02
CA GLY A 560 -1.48 8.86 -4.32
C GLY A 560 -2.34 9.71 -5.27
N SER A 561 -1.97 9.79 -6.55
CA SER A 561 -2.75 10.53 -7.57
C SER A 561 -4.08 9.86 -7.88
N THR A 562 -4.30 8.61 -7.49
CA THR A 562 -5.37 7.75 -7.99
C THR A 562 -6.00 6.82 -6.96
N GLY A 563 -5.77 7.06 -5.68
CA GLY A 563 -6.32 6.18 -4.66
C GLY A 563 -6.00 6.60 -3.24
N PRO A 564 -6.36 5.78 -2.26
CA PRO A 564 -5.97 5.98 -0.87
C PRO A 564 -4.45 6.09 -0.74
N ALA A 565 -3.98 6.94 0.20
CA ALA A 565 -2.55 7.05 0.49
C ALA A 565 -1.98 5.68 0.86
N LYS A 566 -0.86 5.31 0.24
CA LYS A 566 -0.12 4.08 0.54
C LYS A 566 0.99 4.40 1.54
N GLY A 567 1.19 3.53 2.53
CA GLY A 567 2.33 3.62 3.45
C GLY A 567 3.56 2.98 2.82
N VAL A 568 4.51 3.79 2.38
CA VAL A 568 5.79 3.32 1.83
C VAL A 568 6.71 2.95 2.97
N ARG A 569 7.18 1.70 3.01
CA ARG A 569 7.98 1.14 4.08
C ARG A 569 9.46 1.14 3.72
N TYR A 570 10.27 1.65 4.63
CA TYR A 570 11.71 1.69 4.52
C TYR A 570 12.37 0.98 5.70
N THR A 571 13.39 0.17 5.44
CA THR A 571 14.28 -0.40 6.46
C THR A 571 15.37 0.62 6.86
N HIS A 572 16.11 0.32 7.93
CA HIS A 572 17.29 1.10 8.32
C HIS A 572 18.38 1.08 7.22
N ALA A 573 18.53 -0.04 6.51
CA ALA A 573 19.44 -0.12 5.36
C ALA A 573 19.02 0.81 4.23
N ASP A 574 17.73 0.79 3.84
CA ASP A 574 17.22 1.58 2.72
C ASP A 574 17.39 3.10 2.95
N ILE A 575 17.01 3.61 4.14
CA ILE A 575 17.13 5.04 4.44
C ILE A 575 18.59 5.47 4.65
N SER A 576 19.46 4.57 5.09
CA SER A 576 20.90 4.83 5.19
C SER A 576 21.55 4.91 3.81
N ALA A 577 21.16 4.00 2.90
CA ALA A 577 21.56 4.05 1.50
C ALA A 577 21.07 5.33 0.81
N LEU A 578 19.82 5.75 1.08
CA LEU A 578 19.27 7.02 0.59
C LEU A 578 20.13 8.21 1.01
N ALA A 579 20.46 8.31 2.30
CA ALA A 579 21.30 9.39 2.81
C ALA A 579 22.69 9.39 2.15
N ALA A 580 23.30 8.21 1.98
CA ALA A 580 24.61 8.07 1.34
C ALA A 580 24.58 8.50 -0.14
N VAL A 581 23.54 8.12 -0.89
CA VAL A 581 23.37 8.52 -2.29
C VAL A 581 23.19 10.03 -2.42
N LEU A 582 22.33 10.64 -1.61
CA LEU A 582 22.13 12.09 -1.63
C LEU A 582 23.40 12.87 -1.29
N ALA A 583 24.14 12.43 -0.25
CA ALA A 583 25.41 13.06 0.11
C ALA A 583 26.45 12.99 -1.02
N ARG A 584 26.53 11.86 -1.72
CA ARG A 584 27.44 11.64 -2.84
C ARG A 584 27.07 12.44 -4.09
N VAL A 585 25.80 12.35 -4.51
CA VAL A 585 25.34 12.99 -5.77
C VAL A 585 25.40 14.50 -5.68
N PHE A 586 25.09 15.06 -4.51
CA PHE A 586 25.10 16.51 -4.29
C PHE A 586 26.38 17.01 -3.65
N ASP A 587 27.45 16.20 -3.60
CA ASP A 587 28.77 16.53 -3.06
C ASP A 587 28.70 17.25 -1.69
N VAL A 588 27.89 16.71 -0.78
CA VAL A 588 27.73 17.26 0.57
C VAL A 588 28.99 17.03 1.39
N ARG A 589 29.61 18.12 1.82
CA ARG A 589 30.86 18.14 2.57
C ARG A 589 30.63 18.75 3.96
N GLU A 590 31.63 18.62 4.81
CA GLU A 590 31.61 19.34 6.09
C GLU A 590 31.54 20.85 5.85
N GLY A 591 30.59 21.53 6.50
CA GLY A 591 30.31 22.94 6.30
C GLY A 591 29.24 23.24 5.23
N THR A 592 28.75 22.25 4.47
CA THR A 592 27.61 22.44 3.57
C THR A 592 26.38 22.87 4.38
N GLY A 593 25.78 24.00 3.99
CA GLY A 593 24.48 24.42 4.52
C GLY A 593 23.38 24.21 3.47
N LEU A 594 22.24 23.67 3.89
CA LEU A 594 21.06 23.37 3.07
C LEU A 594 19.87 24.22 3.52
N VAL A 595 19.37 25.13 2.69
CA VAL A 595 18.06 25.75 2.87
C VAL A 595 17.01 24.82 2.31
N ALA A 596 16.14 24.30 3.17
CA ALA A 596 15.09 23.35 2.78
C ALA A 596 13.71 24.01 2.76
N GLY A 597 13.29 24.51 1.60
CA GLY A 597 11.91 24.96 1.33
C GLY A 597 10.90 23.82 1.16
N PHE A 598 11.34 22.58 1.46
CA PHE A 598 10.50 21.39 1.50
C PHE A 598 10.87 20.54 2.74
N PRO A 599 9.93 20.36 3.69
CA PRO A 599 10.25 19.83 5.00
C PRO A 599 10.94 18.47 5.06
N PRO A 600 10.62 17.48 4.22
CA PRO A 600 11.33 16.20 4.23
C PRO A 600 12.84 16.33 4.01
N PHE A 601 13.30 17.30 3.21
CA PHE A 601 14.71 17.54 3.00
C PHE A 601 15.39 18.16 4.23
N ALA A 602 14.68 18.98 5.01
CA ALA A 602 15.20 19.47 6.29
C ALA A 602 15.50 18.33 7.27
N LEU A 603 14.69 17.28 7.27
CA LEU A 603 14.89 16.09 8.11
C LEU A 603 16.11 15.25 7.67
N LEU A 604 16.48 15.29 6.39
CA LEU A 604 17.64 14.56 5.88
C LEU A 604 18.96 15.27 6.16
N GLY A 605 18.95 16.60 6.46
CA GLY A 605 20.17 17.38 6.72
C GLY A 605 21.15 16.70 7.67
N PRO A 606 20.74 16.28 8.88
CA PRO A 606 21.64 15.60 9.82
C PRO A 606 22.18 14.26 9.30
N ALA A 607 21.42 13.52 8.48
CA ALA A 607 21.85 12.24 7.91
C ALA A 607 22.91 12.40 6.83
N ILE A 608 22.86 13.49 6.05
CA ILE A 608 23.85 13.80 5.00
C ILE A 608 24.99 14.69 5.50
N GLY A 609 24.94 15.15 6.75
CA GLY A 609 25.99 15.98 7.35
C GLY A 609 25.89 17.50 7.05
N ALA A 610 24.76 17.94 6.48
CA ALA A 610 24.52 19.34 6.15
C ALA A 610 23.87 20.10 7.31
N THR A 611 24.24 21.39 7.49
CA THR A 611 23.48 22.32 8.33
C THR A 611 22.11 22.58 7.69
N SER A 612 21.03 22.22 8.37
CA SER A 612 19.67 22.30 7.84
C SER A 612 18.99 23.62 8.22
N VAL A 613 18.48 24.36 7.25
CA VAL A 613 17.77 25.63 7.50
C VAL A 613 16.36 25.55 6.97
N THR A 614 15.39 25.72 7.86
CA THR A 614 13.98 25.87 7.48
C THR A 614 13.68 27.36 7.31
N PRO A 615 13.39 27.87 6.10
CA PRO A 615 13.11 29.28 5.86
C PRO A 615 11.72 29.68 6.40
N ASP A 616 11.50 31.00 6.57
CA ASP A 616 10.19 31.56 6.92
C ASP A 616 9.21 31.41 5.74
N MET A 617 8.42 30.34 5.81
CA MET A 617 7.38 30.06 4.82
C MET A 617 6.28 29.18 5.39
N SER A 618 5.11 29.23 4.77
CA SER A 618 4.05 28.26 5.06
C SER A 618 4.29 26.96 4.26
N VAL A 619 4.55 25.88 4.95
CA VAL A 619 4.76 24.54 4.36
C VAL A 619 3.62 24.10 3.45
N THR A 620 2.37 24.44 3.80
CA THR A 620 1.17 24.09 2.99
C THR A 620 0.91 25.07 1.84
N LYS A 621 1.66 26.18 1.77
CA LYS A 621 1.55 27.22 0.76
C LYS A 621 2.93 27.64 0.25
N PRO A 622 3.61 26.83 -0.59
CA PRO A 622 4.97 27.10 -1.08
C PRO A 622 5.13 28.51 -1.71
N LYS A 623 4.09 29.05 -2.33
CA LYS A 623 4.07 30.44 -2.88
C LYS A 623 4.34 31.53 -1.83
N THR A 624 4.40 31.22 -0.53
CA THR A 624 4.72 32.21 0.52
C THR A 624 6.24 32.43 0.70
N LEU A 625 7.10 31.59 0.12
CA LEU A 625 8.55 31.75 0.17
C LEU A 625 8.97 32.94 -0.71
N THR A 626 9.53 33.99 -0.10
CA THR A 626 10.04 35.18 -0.79
C THR A 626 11.55 35.12 -0.97
N ALA A 627 12.10 35.95 -1.89
CA ALA A 627 13.52 36.09 -2.07
C ALA A 627 14.26 36.52 -0.81
N SER A 628 13.70 37.47 -0.03
CA SER A 628 14.32 37.90 1.23
C SER A 628 14.32 36.77 2.27
N ALA A 629 13.22 36.02 2.42
CA ALA A 629 13.16 34.90 3.38
C ALA A 629 14.18 33.78 3.06
N ILE A 630 14.40 33.48 1.76
CA ILE A 630 15.40 32.49 1.37
C ILE A 630 16.82 33.01 1.57
N ALA A 631 17.09 34.31 1.28
CA ALA A 631 18.38 34.94 1.50
C ALA A 631 18.75 35.04 2.98
N ASP A 632 17.80 35.39 3.86
CA ASP A 632 18.01 35.38 5.31
C ASP A 632 18.34 33.97 5.83
N ALA A 633 17.68 32.94 5.30
CA ALA A 633 17.97 31.55 5.60
C ALA A 633 19.39 31.14 5.14
N ILE A 634 19.80 31.56 3.92
CA ILE A 634 21.16 31.35 3.40
C ILE A 634 22.21 32.01 4.31
N ILE A 635 21.99 33.25 4.76
CA ILE A 635 22.87 33.97 5.65
C ILE A 635 23.04 33.22 6.99
N ALA A 636 21.92 32.85 7.59
CA ALA A 636 21.89 32.21 8.92
C ALA A 636 22.59 30.84 8.94
N GLY A 637 22.40 30.04 7.90
CA GLY A 637 22.99 28.70 7.78
C GLY A 637 24.29 28.66 6.98
N ARG A 638 24.79 29.82 6.50
CA ARG A 638 25.88 29.86 5.50
C ARG A 638 25.68 28.88 4.35
N ALA A 639 24.43 28.79 3.89
CA ALA A 639 24.02 27.74 2.98
C ALA A 639 24.64 27.93 1.58
N THR A 640 25.13 26.82 1.01
CA THR A 640 25.60 26.69 -0.37
C THR A 640 24.64 25.90 -1.23
N MET A 641 23.65 25.25 -0.62
CA MET A 641 22.63 24.45 -1.27
C MET A 641 21.23 24.96 -0.91
N VAL A 642 20.35 25.02 -1.91
CA VAL A 642 18.95 25.42 -1.73
C VAL A 642 18.02 24.42 -2.40
N PHE A 643 17.03 23.91 -1.67
CA PHE A 643 15.97 23.04 -2.20
C PHE A 643 14.60 23.70 -2.04
N ALA A 644 13.84 23.86 -3.14
CA ALA A 644 12.46 24.30 -3.06
C ALA A 644 11.62 23.77 -4.25
N SER A 645 10.29 23.84 -4.12
CA SER A 645 9.40 23.46 -5.22
C SER A 645 9.36 24.51 -6.33
N PRO A 646 8.98 24.14 -7.57
CA PRO A 646 8.83 25.09 -8.66
C PRO A 646 7.89 26.27 -8.32
N ALA A 647 6.82 26.00 -7.57
CA ALA A 647 5.88 27.03 -7.12
C ALA A 647 6.50 28.04 -6.14
N ALA A 648 7.42 27.60 -5.30
CA ALA A 648 8.17 28.48 -4.39
C ALA A 648 9.18 29.33 -5.18
N TYR A 649 9.92 28.76 -6.12
CA TYR A 649 10.90 29.48 -6.91
C TYR A 649 10.26 30.55 -7.81
N ARG A 650 9.06 30.31 -8.34
CA ARG A 650 8.32 31.37 -9.08
C ARG A 650 8.10 32.62 -8.21
N ASN A 651 7.75 32.44 -6.93
CA ASN A 651 7.58 33.58 -6.02
C ASN A 651 8.93 34.19 -5.60
N VAL A 652 9.96 33.39 -5.40
CA VAL A 652 11.31 33.87 -5.15
C VAL A 652 11.79 34.75 -6.30
N ALA A 653 11.68 34.32 -7.55
CA ALA A 653 12.01 35.10 -8.73
C ALA A 653 11.17 36.41 -8.81
N ALA A 654 9.87 36.32 -8.61
CA ALA A 654 8.97 37.49 -8.64
C ALA A 654 9.28 38.54 -7.55
N THR A 655 9.90 38.14 -6.43
CA THR A 655 10.23 39.02 -5.29
C THR A 655 11.71 39.40 -5.19
N ALA A 656 12.55 38.99 -6.16
CA ALA A 656 14.00 39.17 -6.15
C ALA A 656 14.44 40.65 -6.17
N SER A 657 13.61 41.54 -6.71
CA SER A 657 13.86 43.00 -6.71
C SER A 657 13.94 43.60 -5.29
N ALA A 658 13.35 42.94 -4.28
CA ALA A 658 13.34 43.40 -2.89
C ALA A 658 14.63 43.06 -2.12
N LEU A 659 15.54 42.26 -2.69
CA LEU A 659 16.79 41.90 -2.04
C LEU A 659 17.71 43.10 -1.83
N ASP A 660 18.26 43.25 -0.63
CA ASP A 660 19.32 44.20 -0.33
C ASP A 660 20.72 43.69 -0.80
N ALA A 661 21.79 44.44 -0.53
CA ALA A 661 23.12 44.10 -0.99
C ALA A 661 23.71 42.86 -0.29
N ASP A 662 23.46 42.70 1.02
CA ASP A 662 23.94 41.53 1.79
C ASP A 662 23.19 40.28 1.41
N GLN A 663 21.90 40.39 1.18
CA GLN A 663 21.04 39.30 0.70
C GLN A 663 21.43 38.84 -0.73
N ARG A 664 21.76 39.78 -1.64
CA ARG A 664 22.29 39.44 -2.97
C ARG A 664 23.62 38.71 -2.88
N ALA A 665 24.57 39.25 -2.08
CA ALA A 665 25.85 38.60 -1.83
C ALA A 665 25.71 37.22 -1.21
N ALA A 666 24.63 36.96 -0.46
CA ALA A 666 24.30 35.64 0.06
C ALA A 666 23.83 34.69 -1.04
N CYS A 667 22.95 35.15 -1.92
CA CYS A 667 22.51 34.39 -3.09
C CYS A 667 23.66 34.02 -4.03
N ASP A 668 24.65 34.93 -4.20
CA ASP A 668 25.85 34.70 -5.03
C ASP A 668 26.74 33.56 -4.50
N ARG A 669 26.61 33.16 -3.21
CA ARG A 669 27.37 32.04 -2.60
C ARG A 669 26.73 30.68 -2.79
N VAL A 670 25.51 30.62 -3.32
CA VAL A 670 24.84 29.35 -3.57
C VAL A 670 25.50 28.62 -4.74
N GLU A 671 25.88 27.38 -4.51
CA GLU A 671 26.59 26.54 -5.49
C GLU A 671 25.63 25.56 -6.17
N LEU A 672 24.56 25.15 -5.43
CA LEU A 672 23.60 24.16 -5.93
C LEU A 672 22.17 24.57 -5.59
N VAL A 673 21.32 24.59 -6.64
CA VAL A 673 19.88 24.76 -6.51
C VAL A 673 19.17 23.52 -7.00
N LEU A 674 18.29 22.96 -6.17
CA LEU A 674 17.49 21.80 -6.46
C LEU A 674 16.02 22.18 -6.51
N SER A 675 15.30 21.72 -7.55
CA SER A 675 13.85 21.88 -7.65
C SER A 675 13.19 20.59 -8.12
N ALA A 676 12.26 20.07 -7.34
CA ALA A 676 11.58 18.79 -7.62
C ALA A 676 10.11 18.82 -7.18
N GLY A 677 9.40 17.72 -7.48
CA GLY A 677 7.99 17.52 -7.15
C GLY A 677 7.01 17.87 -8.27
N ALA A 678 7.47 18.58 -9.30
CA ALA A 678 6.78 18.82 -10.57
C ALA A 678 7.82 19.18 -11.64
N PRO A 679 7.51 19.11 -12.93
CA PRO A 679 8.40 19.55 -14.00
C PRO A 679 8.87 21.00 -13.83
N VAL A 680 10.15 21.23 -14.09
CA VAL A 680 10.78 22.56 -14.00
C VAL A 680 11.12 23.02 -15.42
N PRO A 681 10.32 23.93 -16.01
CA PRO A 681 10.58 24.45 -17.36
C PRO A 681 11.87 25.27 -17.41
N LEU A 682 12.52 25.31 -18.58
CA LEU A 682 13.77 26.06 -18.80
C LEU A 682 13.62 27.55 -18.40
N GLU A 683 12.50 28.20 -18.74
CA GLU A 683 12.22 29.60 -18.38
C GLU A 683 12.26 29.83 -16.85
N LEU A 684 11.77 28.87 -16.07
CA LEU A 684 11.86 28.97 -14.61
C LEU A 684 13.29 28.75 -14.14
N MET A 685 14.05 27.83 -14.75
CA MET A 685 15.48 27.64 -14.43
C MET A 685 16.28 28.90 -14.76
N ASP A 686 15.97 29.59 -15.87
CA ASP A 686 16.58 30.87 -16.22
C ASP A 686 16.26 31.96 -15.19
N SER A 687 15.02 32.05 -14.76
CA SER A 687 14.61 32.99 -13.69
C SER A 687 15.29 32.67 -12.34
N ILE A 688 15.51 31.41 -12.03
CA ILE A 688 16.27 30.97 -10.84
C ILE A 688 17.74 31.38 -10.98
N ALA A 689 18.33 31.23 -12.17
CA ALA A 689 19.73 31.61 -12.45
C ALA A 689 19.97 33.12 -12.26
N GLU A 690 18.97 33.97 -12.52
CA GLU A 690 19.05 35.41 -12.24
C GLU A 690 19.17 35.72 -10.74
N VAL A 691 18.57 34.87 -9.88
CA VAL A 691 18.63 35.01 -8.41
C VAL A 691 19.90 34.37 -7.83
N PHE A 692 20.35 33.24 -8.41
CA PHE A 692 21.49 32.46 -7.94
C PHE A 692 22.50 32.29 -9.09
N PRO A 693 23.27 33.35 -9.43
CA PRO A 693 24.04 33.41 -10.70
C PRO A 693 25.21 32.41 -10.77
N ASN A 694 25.71 31.96 -9.62
CA ASN A 694 26.82 31.02 -9.54
C ASN A 694 26.39 29.56 -9.28
N ALA A 695 25.09 29.31 -9.12
CA ALA A 695 24.60 27.98 -8.79
C ALA A 695 24.41 27.09 -10.03
N SER A 696 24.75 25.81 -9.90
CA SER A 696 24.21 24.77 -10.76
C SER A 696 22.76 24.49 -10.41
N ILE A 697 21.86 24.51 -11.39
CA ILE A 697 20.42 24.35 -11.17
C ILE A 697 19.99 22.99 -11.71
N HIS A 698 19.44 22.16 -10.84
CA HIS A 698 19.09 20.79 -11.13
C HIS A 698 17.60 20.51 -10.88
N SER A 699 17.06 19.60 -11.70
CA SER A 699 15.70 19.06 -11.56
C SER A 699 15.76 17.54 -11.39
N PRO A 700 16.01 17.03 -10.17
CA PRO A 700 16.04 15.60 -9.92
C PRO A 700 14.65 14.99 -10.00
N TYR A 701 14.55 13.78 -10.58
CA TYR A 701 13.35 12.96 -10.58
C TYR A 701 13.46 11.81 -9.58
N GLY A 702 12.37 11.55 -8.90
CA GLY A 702 12.18 10.47 -7.96
C GLY A 702 10.77 10.45 -7.40
N MET A 703 10.51 9.48 -6.57
CA MET A 703 9.22 9.25 -5.91
C MET A 703 9.44 8.88 -4.45
N THR A 704 8.36 8.77 -3.69
CA THR A 704 8.48 8.34 -2.28
C THR A 704 9.06 6.93 -2.17
N GLU A 705 8.83 6.09 -3.15
CA GLU A 705 9.33 4.71 -3.24
C GLU A 705 10.83 4.61 -3.57
N GLY A 706 11.40 5.67 -4.12
CA GLY A 706 12.83 5.79 -4.47
C GLY A 706 13.16 7.25 -4.75
N LEU A 707 13.71 7.94 -3.76
CA LEU A 707 14.07 9.34 -3.90
C LEU A 707 15.40 9.45 -4.62
N LEU A 708 15.43 10.30 -5.68
CA LEU A 708 16.53 10.49 -6.60
C LEU A 708 16.84 9.23 -7.45
N LEU A 709 16.17 9.16 -8.56
CA LEU A 709 16.39 8.11 -9.57
C LEU A 709 17.17 8.61 -10.76
N THR A 710 16.83 9.82 -11.26
CA THR A 710 17.56 10.50 -12.33
C THR A 710 17.81 11.97 -11.97
N ASP A 711 18.73 12.60 -12.68
CA ASP A 711 19.01 14.02 -12.51
C ASP A 711 19.28 14.70 -13.84
N ILE A 712 18.89 15.98 -13.95
CA ILE A 712 19.15 16.84 -15.09
C ILE A 712 19.43 18.26 -14.61
N ASP A 713 20.47 18.88 -15.16
CA ASP A 713 20.77 20.27 -14.94
C ASP A 713 20.13 21.20 -16.02
N ARG A 714 20.21 22.51 -15.81
CA ARG A 714 19.65 23.50 -16.73
C ARG A 714 20.22 23.37 -18.17
N ALA A 715 21.48 23.02 -18.32
CA ALA A 715 22.07 22.84 -19.64
C ALA A 715 21.49 21.59 -20.34
N GLY A 716 21.34 20.52 -19.59
CA GLY A 716 20.69 19.29 -20.07
C GLY A 716 19.23 19.49 -20.45
N VAL A 717 18.47 20.32 -19.72
CA VAL A 717 17.09 20.67 -20.10
C VAL A 717 17.08 21.46 -21.41
N ALA A 718 17.96 22.48 -21.57
CA ALA A 718 18.07 23.23 -22.80
C ALA A 718 18.46 22.35 -24.02
N GLU A 719 19.37 21.40 -23.83
CA GLU A 719 19.73 20.42 -24.87
C GLU A 719 18.55 19.49 -25.21
N ALA A 720 17.83 19.02 -24.21
CA ALA A 720 16.67 18.16 -24.40
C ALA A 720 15.54 18.89 -25.14
N ASP A 721 15.19 20.11 -24.76
CA ASP A 721 14.16 20.94 -25.42
C ASP A 721 14.51 21.19 -26.90
N ALA A 722 15.82 21.37 -27.22
CA ALA A 722 16.28 21.55 -28.60
C ALA A 722 16.09 20.30 -29.48
N THR A 723 15.96 19.10 -28.91
CA THR A 723 15.70 17.85 -29.67
C THR A 723 14.24 17.68 -30.04
N GLY A 724 13.31 18.42 -29.43
CA GLY A 724 11.86 18.29 -29.68
C GLY A 724 11.26 16.95 -29.23
N GLY A 725 11.83 16.31 -28.21
CA GLY A 725 11.33 15.04 -27.67
C GLY A 725 9.93 15.18 -27.07
N LEU A 726 9.18 14.09 -27.08
CA LEU A 726 7.84 14.05 -26.50
C LEU A 726 7.91 13.80 -24.98
N GLY A 727 7.19 14.60 -24.19
CA GLY A 727 7.13 14.48 -22.73
C GLY A 727 8.12 15.39 -21.99
N VAL A 728 8.44 15.03 -20.75
CA VAL A 728 9.33 15.79 -19.86
C VAL A 728 10.66 15.04 -19.70
N CYS A 729 11.75 15.62 -20.18
CA CYS A 729 13.08 15.05 -19.94
C CYS A 729 13.46 15.20 -18.46
N VAL A 730 13.80 14.08 -17.82
CA VAL A 730 14.25 14.04 -16.42
C VAL A 730 15.72 13.59 -16.29
N GLY A 731 16.45 13.63 -17.40
CA GLY A 731 17.87 13.36 -17.43
C GLY A 731 18.24 11.89 -17.50
N ARG A 732 19.35 11.54 -16.86
CA ARG A 732 19.89 10.18 -16.86
C ARG A 732 19.82 9.56 -15.46
N PRO A 733 19.74 8.21 -15.35
CA PRO A 733 19.90 7.54 -14.07
C PRO A 733 21.18 7.99 -13.37
N ILE A 734 21.07 8.23 -12.07
CA ILE A 734 22.25 8.53 -11.24
C ILE A 734 23.07 7.27 -10.98
N ASP A 735 24.33 7.44 -10.58
CA ASP A 735 25.20 6.32 -10.23
C ASP A 735 24.59 5.43 -9.13
N GLY A 736 24.49 4.13 -9.40
CA GLY A 736 23.90 3.14 -8.50
C GLY A 736 22.40 2.93 -8.68
N VAL A 737 21.78 3.55 -9.70
CA VAL A 737 20.42 3.25 -10.16
C VAL A 737 20.50 2.50 -11.48
N GLU A 738 19.95 1.29 -11.51
CA GLU A 738 19.70 0.54 -12.74
C GLU A 738 18.29 0.86 -13.23
N LEU A 739 18.15 1.06 -14.55
CA LEU A 739 16.90 1.35 -15.22
C LEU A 739 16.62 0.33 -16.32
N ALA A 740 15.42 -0.21 -16.30
CA ALA A 740 14.87 -1.02 -17.36
C ALA A 740 13.53 -0.45 -17.82
N LEU A 741 13.06 -0.88 -18.99
CA LEU A 741 11.77 -0.52 -19.55
C LEU A 741 10.93 -1.79 -19.71
N ALA A 742 9.70 -1.78 -19.21
CA ALA A 742 8.70 -2.79 -19.52
C ALA A 742 7.79 -2.24 -20.64
N PRO A 743 7.88 -2.76 -21.90
CA PRO A 743 7.10 -2.24 -23.03
C PRO A 743 5.59 -2.27 -22.74
N ILE A 744 4.86 -1.26 -23.26
CA ILE A 744 3.41 -1.23 -23.13
C ILE A 744 2.78 -2.08 -24.24
N ASP A 745 1.86 -2.96 -23.86
CA ASP A 745 1.11 -3.81 -24.81
C ASP A 745 -0.07 -3.06 -25.48
N ALA A 746 -0.73 -3.71 -26.43
CA ALA A 746 -1.85 -3.13 -27.15
C ALA A 746 -3.09 -2.84 -26.26
N ASN A 747 -3.18 -3.44 -25.09
CA ASN A 747 -4.25 -3.22 -24.13
C ASN A 747 -3.91 -2.16 -23.08
N GLY A 748 -2.70 -1.57 -23.16
CA GLY A 748 -2.21 -0.56 -22.22
C GLY A 748 -1.60 -1.12 -20.95
N GLY A 749 -1.38 -2.45 -20.87
CA GLY A 749 -0.65 -3.11 -19.81
C GLY A 749 0.86 -3.04 -20.03
N SER A 750 1.66 -3.12 -18.97
CA SER A 750 3.11 -3.25 -19.09
C SER A 750 3.53 -4.72 -19.13
N ALA A 751 4.40 -5.06 -20.09
CA ALA A 751 4.91 -6.43 -20.30
C ALA A 751 5.70 -6.92 -19.08
N ASP A 752 5.78 -8.24 -18.92
CA ASP A 752 6.64 -8.85 -17.90
C ASP A 752 8.12 -8.85 -18.35
N GLU A 753 8.37 -8.91 -19.65
CA GLU A 753 9.72 -8.84 -20.19
C GLU A 753 10.30 -7.41 -20.03
N LEU A 754 11.48 -7.33 -19.45
CA LEU A 754 12.23 -6.08 -19.30
C LEU A 754 13.24 -5.93 -20.43
N VAL A 755 13.32 -4.72 -20.99
CA VAL A 755 14.33 -4.37 -22.00
C VAL A 755 15.26 -3.28 -21.47
N GLN A 756 16.54 -3.34 -21.84
CA GLN A 756 17.58 -2.38 -21.42
C GLN A 756 18.45 -1.95 -22.60
N GLY A 757 19.23 -0.90 -22.42
CA GLY A 757 20.17 -0.39 -23.41
C GLY A 757 19.52 -0.09 -24.77
N PRO A 758 20.14 -0.47 -25.90
CA PRO A 758 19.61 -0.18 -27.24
C PRO A 758 18.22 -0.75 -27.53
N GLN A 759 17.80 -1.81 -26.83
CA GLN A 759 16.49 -2.40 -27.03
C GLN A 759 15.37 -1.56 -26.40
N ALA A 760 15.69 -0.73 -25.42
CA ALA A 760 14.75 0.16 -24.74
C ALA A 760 14.57 1.51 -25.47
N GLN A 761 15.52 1.88 -26.36
CA GLN A 761 15.51 3.19 -27.01
C GLN A 761 14.30 3.40 -27.92
N GLY A 762 13.64 4.56 -27.77
CA GLY A 762 12.48 4.97 -28.56
C GLY A 762 11.20 4.18 -28.33
N ARG A 763 11.18 3.21 -27.39
CA ARG A 763 9.98 2.44 -27.06
C ARG A 763 9.23 3.10 -25.91
N LEU A 764 7.90 3.20 -26.02
CA LEU A 764 7.04 3.53 -24.90
C LEU A 764 6.94 2.34 -23.94
N GLY A 765 7.27 2.55 -22.67
CA GLY A 765 7.19 1.52 -21.64
C GLY A 765 7.07 2.09 -20.24
N GLU A 766 6.81 1.22 -19.27
CA GLU A 766 6.89 1.52 -17.85
C GLU A 766 8.33 1.50 -17.39
N PHE A 767 8.78 2.50 -16.65
CA PHE A 767 10.10 2.50 -16.03
C PHE A 767 10.14 1.55 -14.84
N VAL A 768 11.15 0.68 -14.86
CA VAL A 768 11.41 -0.29 -13.78
C VAL A 768 12.82 -0.01 -13.27
N VAL A 769 12.98 0.21 -11.97
CA VAL A 769 14.23 0.72 -11.39
C VAL A 769 14.72 -0.20 -10.28
N SER A 770 16.04 -0.33 -10.16
CA SER A 770 16.70 -1.03 -9.07
C SER A 770 17.79 -0.15 -8.47
N ALA A 771 17.77 -0.02 -7.13
CA ALA A 771 18.80 0.69 -6.37
C ALA A 771 18.75 0.28 -4.90
N ALA A 772 19.87 0.48 -4.18
CA ALA A 772 19.98 0.15 -2.77
C ALA A 772 19.03 0.97 -1.85
N HIS A 773 18.55 2.12 -2.31
CA HIS A 773 17.71 3.05 -1.55
C HIS A 773 16.22 2.99 -1.95
N ILE A 774 15.82 1.97 -2.69
CA ILE A 774 14.40 1.75 -3.01
C ILE A 774 13.69 1.12 -1.82
N LYS A 775 12.42 1.51 -1.63
CA LYS A 775 11.55 0.98 -0.57
C LYS A 775 11.60 -0.54 -0.43
N SER A 776 11.44 -1.04 0.79
CA SER A 776 11.28 -2.48 1.06
C SER A 776 9.88 -3.01 0.72
N GLY A 777 8.85 -2.16 0.70
CA GLY A 777 7.48 -2.56 0.38
C GLY A 777 6.43 -1.51 0.72
N TYR A 778 5.16 -1.93 0.71
CA TYR A 778 4.03 -1.11 1.16
C TYR A 778 3.40 -1.72 2.40
N ASP A 779 3.17 -0.90 3.42
CA ASP A 779 2.59 -1.34 4.68
C ASP A 779 1.17 -1.86 4.49
N ASN A 780 0.89 -3.07 4.96
CA ASN A 780 -0.41 -3.76 4.88
C ASN A 780 -1.00 -3.90 3.45
N LEU A 781 -0.16 -3.89 2.41
CA LEU A 781 -0.57 -3.98 1.01
C LEU A 781 0.26 -5.04 0.27
N TRP A 782 0.13 -6.31 0.69
CA TRP A 782 0.94 -7.42 0.16
C TRP A 782 0.92 -7.48 -1.39
N ARG A 783 -0.28 -7.51 -2.03
CA ARG A 783 -0.40 -7.59 -3.49
C ARG A 783 0.30 -6.41 -4.19
N THR A 784 0.10 -5.19 -3.68
CA THR A 784 0.78 -4.00 -4.23
C THR A 784 2.30 -4.09 -4.11
N THR A 785 2.80 -4.66 -3.01
CA THR A 785 4.24 -4.92 -2.82
C THR A 785 4.73 -5.95 -3.84
N ALA A 786 4.05 -7.10 -3.93
CA ALA A 786 4.38 -8.17 -4.86
C ALA A 786 4.36 -7.69 -6.33
N ASP A 787 3.29 -6.99 -6.74
CA ASP A 787 3.16 -6.45 -8.10
C ASP A 787 4.28 -5.48 -8.45
N SER A 788 4.63 -4.58 -7.50
CA SER A 788 5.68 -3.58 -7.73
C SER A 788 7.09 -4.18 -7.74
N ALA A 789 7.27 -5.35 -7.17
CA ALA A 789 8.55 -6.03 -7.04
C ALA A 789 8.64 -7.34 -7.84
N ARG A 790 7.69 -7.58 -8.77
CA ARG A 790 7.57 -8.88 -9.47
C ARG A 790 8.76 -9.26 -10.32
N ASP A 791 9.59 -8.29 -10.71
CA ASP A 791 10.82 -8.52 -11.47
C ASP A 791 12.05 -8.73 -10.58
N SER A 792 11.88 -8.71 -9.25
CA SER A 792 12.97 -8.87 -8.32
C SER A 792 13.51 -10.31 -8.34
N LEU A 793 14.82 -10.44 -8.61
CA LEU A 793 15.56 -11.71 -8.55
C LEU A 793 16.43 -11.73 -7.29
N LYS A 794 16.94 -12.90 -6.91
CA LYS A 794 17.90 -13.00 -5.80
C LYS A 794 19.08 -12.06 -6.02
N GLY A 795 19.17 -11.00 -5.19
CA GLY A 795 20.25 -10.03 -5.23
C GLY A 795 19.89 -8.67 -5.87
N LEU A 796 18.85 -8.56 -6.68
CA LEU A 796 18.36 -7.32 -7.28
C LEU A 796 16.92 -7.05 -6.88
N ASN A 797 16.65 -5.87 -6.30
CA ASN A 797 15.33 -5.43 -5.92
C ASN A 797 14.80 -4.45 -6.96
N TRP A 798 13.99 -4.93 -7.90
CA TRP A 798 13.36 -4.12 -8.93
C TRP A 798 12.05 -3.53 -8.43
N HIS A 799 11.79 -2.28 -8.80
CA HIS A 799 10.55 -1.57 -8.50
C HIS A 799 9.91 -1.03 -9.78
N ARG A 800 8.68 -1.45 -10.07
CA ARG A 800 7.82 -0.89 -11.11
C ARG A 800 7.23 0.43 -10.64
N THR A 801 7.56 1.51 -11.37
CA THR A 801 7.25 2.88 -10.94
C THR A 801 5.82 3.31 -11.24
N ASN A 802 5.13 2.63 -12.17
CA ASN A 802 3.91 3.07 -12.83
C ASN A 802 4.06 4.40 -13.60
N ASP A 803 5.27 4.94 -13.74
CA ASP A 803 5.56 6.05 -14.64
C ASP A 803 5.96 5.49 -16.01
N ILE A 804 5.43 6.06 -17.08
CA ILE A 804 5.67 5.65 -18.46
C ILE A 804 6.41 6.71 -19.25
N GLY A 805 7.11 6.25 -20.27
CA GLY A 805 7.81 7.10 -21.20
C GLY A 805 8.81 6.32 -22.04
N HIS A 806 9.84 6.99 -22.54
CA HIS A 806 10.86 6.39 -23.36
C HIS A 806 12.28 6.83 -22.96
N ILE A 807 13.27 6.13 -23.47
CA ILE A 807 14.68 6.48 -23.37
C ILE A 807 15.15 6.88 -24.76
N ASP A 808 15.77 8.07 -24.89
CA ASP A 808 16.29 8.55 -26.17
C ASP A 808 17.64 7.94 -26.51
N ASP A 809 18.15 8.24 -27.71
CA ASP A 809 19.46 7.75 -28.20
C ASP A 809 20.65 8.27 -27.38
N ALA A 810 20.47 9.36 -26.64
CA ALA A 810 21.46 9.88 -25.71
C ALA A 810 21.38 9.23 -24.30
N GLY A 811 20.45 8.30 -24.08
CA GLY A 811 20.21 7.64 -22.80
C GLY A 811 19.48 8.52 -21.77
N ARG A 812 18.79 9.58 -22.20
CA ARG A 812 17.97 10.43 -21.36
C ARG A 812 16.58 9.84 -21.21
N VAL A 813 16.01 9.93 -20.03
CA VAL A 813 14.67 9.45 -19.65
C VAL A 813 13.65 10.56 -19.90
N TRP A 814 12.59 10.23 -20.62
CA TRP A 814 11.48 11.14 -20.94
C TRP A 814 10.19 10.62 -20.35
N LEU A 815 9.56 11.37 -19.44
CA LEU A 815 8.29 11.01 -18.81
C LEU A 815 7.13 11.45 -19.70
N GLU A 816 6.24 10.50 -20.04
CA GLU A 816 5.03 10.74 -20.83
C GLU A 816 3.73 10.53 -20.05
N GLY A 817 3.81 10.16 -18.78
CA GLY A 817 2.65 10.04 -17.91
C GLY A 817 2.68 8.87 -16.95
N ARG A 818 1.50 8.36 -16.60
CA ARG A 818 1.31 7.20 -15.73
C ARG A 818 0.72 6.04 -16.51
N LEU A 819 1.09 4.81 -16.17
CA LEU A 819 0.63 3.58 -16.81
C LEU A 819 -0.91 3.53 -16.95
N GLN A 820 -1.63 3.86 -15.91
CA GLN A 820 -3.10 3.91 -15.90
C GLN A 820 -3.73 4.98 -16.80
N HIS A 821 -2.94 5.90 -17.34
CA HIS A 821 -3.40 6.97 -18.22
C HIS A 821 -3.05 6.72 -19.69
N VAL A 822 -2.41 5.59 -20.00
CA VAL A 822 -2.13 5.18 -21.38
C VAL A 822 -3.44 5.16 -22.18
N VAL A 823 -3.42 5.77 -23.36
CA VAL A 823 -4.52 5.70 -24.31
C VAL A 823 -4.19 4.64 -25.37
N THR A 824 -5.02 3.63 -25.49
CA THR A 824 -4.82 2.51 -26.40
C THR A 824 -5.54 2.75 -27.72
N THR A 825 -4.83 3.33 -28.69
CA THR A 825 -5.37 3.64 -30.02
C THR A 825 -5.22 2.45 -31.00
N ALA A 826 -5.92 2.49 -32.13
CA ALA A 826 -5.73 1.51 -33.20
C ALA A 826 -4.31 1.53 -33.81
N ALA A 827 -3.54 2.60 -33.63
CA ALA A 827 -2.15 2.72 -34.08
C ALA A 827 -1.15 2.23 -33.03
N GLY A 828 -1.63 1.95 -31.79
CA GLY A 828 -0.81 1.54 -30.65
C GLY A 828 -1.05 2.38 -29.39
N PRO A 829 -0.38 2.05 -28.28
CA PRO A 829 -0.48 2.77 -27.03
C PRO A 829 0.19 4.16 -27.11
N VAL A 830 -0.41 5.16 -26.46
CA VAL A 830 0.05 6.56 -26.44
C VAL A 830 0.18 7.03 -24.99
N GLY A 831 1.33 7.59 -24.64
CA GLY A 831 1.54 8.36 -23.40
C GLY A 831 0.94 9.77 -23.55
N PRO A 832 0.01 10.18 -22.66
CA PRO A 832 -0.68 11.46 -22.82
C PRO A 832 0.23 12.67 -22.67
N GLY A 833 1.28 12.59 -21.85
CA GLY A 833 2.11 13.73 -21.47
C GLY A 833 2.91 14.35 -22.62
N GLY A 834 3.34 13.54 -23.60
CA GLY A 834 4.01 14.04 -24.78
C GLY A 834 3.12 14.94 -25.64
N LEU A 835 1.90 14.49 -25.88
CA LEU A 835 0.91 15.25 -26.65
C LEU A 835 0.37 16.45 -25.86
N GLU A 836 0.23 16.34 -24.53
CA GLU A 836 -0.14 17.47 -23.67
C GLU A 836 0.89 18.61 -23.73
N ALA A 837 2.19 18.28 -23.65
CA ALA A 837 3.27 19.26 -23.76
C ALA A 837 3.24 20.01 -25.10
N LEU A 838 2.93 19.30 -26.19
CA LEU A 838 2.78 19.89 -27.52
C LEU A 838 1.60 20.86 -27.58
N ILE A 839 0.47 20.50 -26.99
CA ILE A 839 -0.76 21.32 -26.96
C ILE A 839 -0.58 22.53 -26.05
N ASP A 840 0.06 22.38 -24.90
CA ASP A 840 0.31 23.46 -23.94
C ASP A 840 1.30 24.52 -24.47
N ALA A 841 2.05 24.22 -25.53
CA ALA A 841 2.90 25.19 -26.22
C ALA A 841 2.12 26.24 -27.04
N ASP A 842 0.81 26.03 -27.31
CA ASP A 842 -0.02 27.01 -28.00
C ASP A 842 -0.40 28.17 -27.06
N ALA A 843 -0.22 29.41 -27.52
CA ALA A 843 -0.41 30.62 -26.72
C ALA A 843 -1.85 30.84 -26.19
N GLU A 844 -2.86 30.21 -26.80
CA GLU A 844 -4.24 30.27 -26.35
C GLU A 844 -4.58 29.19 -25.31
N VAL A 845 -3.68 28.24 -25.05
CA VAL A 845 -3.87 27.13 -24.12
C VAL A 845 -3.13 27.41 -22.81
N SER A 846 -3.83 27.38 -21.70
CA SER A 846 -3.19 27.52 -20.39
C SER A 846 -2.75 26.18 -19.83
N ARG A 847 -3.53 25.13 -20.12
CA ARG A 847 -3.28 23.76 -19.68
C ARG A 847 -4.18 22.79 -20.45
N SER A 848 -3.64 21.62 -20.78
CA SER A 848 -4.38 20.54 -21.43
C SER A 848 -4.32 19.23 -20.66
N ALA A 849 -5.21 18.31 -21.04
CA ALA A 849 -5.14 16.90 -20.68
C ALA A 849 -5.63 16.04 -21.85
N VAL A 850 -4.92 14.99 -22.17
CA VAL A 850 -5.31 14.04 -23.22
C VAL A 850 -5.93 12.81 -22.58
N VAL A 851 -7.11 12.41 -23.11
CA VAL A 851 -7.87 11.25 -22.64
C VAL A 851 -8.28 10.37 -23.82
N GLY A 852 -8.46 9.05 -23.54
CA GLY A 852 -8.98 8.09 -24.50
C GLY A 852 -10.47 7.89 -24.35
N ILE A 853 -11.20 7.92 -25.47
CA ILE A 853 -12.65 7.71 -25.54
C ILE A 853 -12.94 6.47 -26.41
N GLY A 854 -13.81 5.60 -25.95
CA GLY A 854 -14.18 4.37 -26.64
C GLY A 854 -13.51 3.09 -26.08
N PRO A 855 -13.64 1.94 -26.77
CA PRO A 855 -13.13 0.67 -26.28
C PRO A 855 -11.60 0.62 -26.21
N VAL A 856 -11.06 -0.08 -25.22
CA VAL A 856 -9.63 -0.37 -25.09
C VAL A 856 -9.11 -1.03 -26.39
N GLY A 857 -7.94 -0.63 -26.84
CA GLY A 857 -7.30 -1.08 -28.08
C GLY A 857 -7.71 -0.27 -29.32
N THR A 858 -8.77 0.54 -29.25
CA THR A 858 -9.28 1.36 -30.37
C THR A 858 -9.79 2.73 -29.91
N GLN A 859 -9.26 3.24 -28.80
CA GLN A 859 -9.67 4.53 -28.26
C GLN A 859 -9.31 5.69 -29.21
N ALA A 860 -10.18 6.68 -29.25
CA ALA A 860 -9.89 7.95 -29.91
C ALA A 860 -9.22 8.92 -28.93
N LEU A 861 -8.17 9.61 -29.39
CA LEU A 861 -7.49 10.66 -28.63
C LEU A 861 -8.36 11.93 -28.59
N VAL A 862 -8.65 12.43 -27.40
CA VAL A 862 -9.39 13.69 -27.19
C VAL A 862 -8.56 14.60 -26.29
N ALA A 863 -8.25 15.79 -26.79
CA ALA A 863 -7.65 16.85 -26.00
C ALA A 863 -8.73 17.63 -25.25
N VAL A 864 -8.51 17.85 -23.95
CA VAL A 864 -9.36 18.68 -23.11
C VAL A 864 -8.54 19.86 -22.61
N LEU A 865 -9.00 21.07 -22.82
CA LEU A 865 -8.35 22.32 -22.41
C LEU A 865 -9.01 22.85 -21.13
N ASP A 866 -8.24 23.44 -20.23
CA ASP A 866 -8.77 24.12 -19.05
C ASP A 866 -9.24 25.52 -19.43
N SER A 867 -10.46 25.91 -19.04
CA SER A 867 -10.94 27.28 -19.27
C SER A 867 -10.40 28.28 -18.25
N GLU A 868 -9.80 27.83 -17.15
CA GLU A 868 -9.30 28.72 -16.10
C GLU A 868 -8.14 29.59 -16.61
N GLY A 869 -8.28 30.90 -16.48
CA GLY A 869 -7.27 31.87 -16.94
C GLY A 869 -7.26 32.14 -18.45
N THR A 870 -8.20 31.57 -19.22
CA THR A 870 -8.33 31.78 -20.67
C THR A 870 -9.63 32.49 -21.06
N SER A 871 -9.76 32.91 -22.32
CA SER A 871 -11.00 33.41 -22.89
C SER A 871 -11.90 32.31 -23.48
N LEU A 872 -11.50 31.04 -23.34
CA LEU A 872 -12.20 29.88 -23.92
C LEU A 872 -13.50 29.60 -23.17
N SER A 873 -14.55 29.31 -23.92
CA SER A 873 -15.85 28.93 -23.35
C SER A 873 -15.96 27.39 -23.27
N PRO A 874 -16.48 26.83 -22.15
CA PRO A 874 -16.67 25.38 -22.02
C PRO A 874 -17.53 24.78 -23.15
N GLY A 875 -17.09 23.62 -23.68
CA GLY A 875 -17.73 22.90 -24.78
C GLY A 875 -16.74 22.44 -25.83
N LEU A 876 -17.13 22.43 -27.09
CA LEU A 876 -16.21 22.26 -28.21
C LEU A 876 -15.29 23.48 -28.30
N ALA A 877 -14.00 23.26 -28.49
CA ALA A 877 -13.04 24.36 -28.70
C ALA A 877 -13.33 25.11 -30.02
N PRO A 878 -12.89 26.38 -30.15
CA PRO A 878 -13.03 27.14 -31.40
C PRO A 878 -12.43 26.36 -32.58
N LEU A 879 -13.09 26.48 -33.75
CA LEU A 879 -12.71 25.71 -34.94
C LEU A 879 -11.26 25.97 -35.38
N GLU A 880 -10.82 27.22 -35.31
CA GLU A 880 -9.47 27.62 -35.70
C GLU A 880 -8.41 27.02 -34.76
N LEU A 881 -8.65 27.08 -33.44
CA LEU A 881 -7.79 26.45 -32.43
C LEU A 881 -7.78 24.93 -32.62
N THR A 882 -8.96 24.32 -32.79
CA THR A 882 -9.07 22.87 -33.05
C THR A 882 -8.26 22.44 -34.28
N ALA A 883 -8.37 23.19 -35.39
CA ALA A 883 -7.63 22.88 -36.62
C ALA A 883 -6.11 22.95 -36.41
N ARG A 884 -5.66 23.99 -35.73
CA ARG A 884 -4.24 24.21 -35.42
C ARG A 884 -3.66 23.10 -34.53
N LEU A 885 -4.34 22.78 -33.43
CA LEU A 885 -3.89 21.72 -32.50
C LEU A 885 -3.93 20.33 -33.15
N ARG A 886 -4.91 20.05 -34.00
CA ARG A 886 -4.95 18.78 -34.76
C ARG A 886 -3.83 18.68 -35.78
N GLU A 887 -3.43 19.77 -36.41
CA GLU A 887 -2.31 19.78 -37.34
C GLU A 887 -0.99 19.55 -36.61
N GLN A 888 -0.74 20.24 -35.49
CA GLN A 888 0.43 20.02 -34.64
C GLN A 888 0.52 18.57 -34.17
N ALA A 889 -0.61 18.00 -33.69
CA ALA A 889 -0.66 16.60 -33.28
C ALA A 889 -0.33 15.64 -34.43
N ARG A 890 -0.86 15.92 -35.64
CA ARG A 890 -0.61 15.09 -36.84
C ARG A 890 0.85 15.13 -37.30
N GLU A 891 1.49 16.29 -37.22
CA GLU A 891 2.92 16.43 -37.47
C GLU A 891 3.79 15.61 -36.51
N ALA A 892 3.32 15.44 -35.25
CA ALA A 892 3.94 14.60 -34.25
C ALA A 892 3.48 13.12 -34.31
N GLY A 893 2.67 12.73 -35.32
CA GLY A 893 2.22 11.35 -35.51
C GLY A 893 0.96 10.95 -34.76
N PHE A 894 0.22 11.89 -34.21
CA PHE A 894 -1.02 11.62 -33.44
C PHE A 894 -2.28 12.11 -34.20
N ASP A 895 -3.39 11.37 -34.08
CA ASP A 895 -4.67 11.76 -34.63
C ASP A 895 -5.66 12.17 -33.53
N LEU A 896 -5.84 13.47 -33.32
CA LEU A 896 -6.82 14.02 -32.38
C LEU A 896 -8.22 13.97 -32.97
N ALA A 897 -9.12 13.20 -32.37
CA ALA A 897 -10.52 13.11 -32.79
C ALA A 897 -11.31 14.37 -32.44
N ALA A 898 -11.07 14.97 -31.27
CA ALA A 898 -11.74 16.17 -30.80
C ALA A 898 -10.86 17.02 -29.88
N VAL A 899 -11.22 18.32 -29.78
CA VAL A 899 -10.68 19.24 -28.79
C VAL A 899 -11.84 19.87 -28.02
N LEU A 900 -11.85 19.68 -26.71
CA LEU A 900 -12.89 20.16 -25.79
C LEU A 900 -12.32 21.20 -24.83
N VAL A 901 -13.18 22.02 -24.24
CA VAL A 901 -12.85 22.97 -23.18
C VAL A 901 -13.67 22.61 -21.94
N ALA A 902 -13.01 22.25 -20.86
CA ALA A 902 -13.66 21.94 -19.59
C ALA A 902 -13.86 23.21 -18.75
N PRO A 903 -14.93 23.29 -17.94
CA PRO A 903 -15.18 24.44 -17.06
C PRO A 903 -14.07 24.64 -16.02
N GLN A 904 -13.51 23.54 -15.53
CA GLN A 904 -12.41 23.46 -14.58
C GLN A 904 -11.89 22.01 -14.55
N PHE A 905 -10.59 21.85 -14.45
CA PHE A 905 -10.03 20.51 -14.29
C PHE A 905 -10.27 19.92 -12.90
N PRO A 906 -10.61 18.64 -12.79
CA PRO A 906 -10.62 17.92 -11.53
C PRO A 906 -9.18 17.69 -11.09
N THR A 907 -8.68 18.49 -10.16
CA THR A 907 -7.29 18.42 -9.67
C THR A 907 -7.23 18.01 -8.22
N ASP A 908 -6.06 17.49 -7.80
CA ASP A 908 -5.77 17.21 -6.40
C ASP A 908 -5.68 18.52 -5.58
N ILE A 909 -6.18 18.46 -4.34
CA ILE A 909 -6.31 19.62 -3.44
C ILE A 909 -4.93 20.23 -3.09
N ARG A 910 -3.84 19.45 -3.22
CA ARG A 910 -2.53 19.80 -2.65
C ARG A 910 -1.63 20.60 -3.59
N HIS A 911 -1.51 20.15 -4.83
CA HIS A 911 -0.55 20.72 -5.77
C HIS A 911 -1.25 21.46 -6.92
N ASN A 912 -2.55 21.27 -7.07
CA ASN A 912 -3.35 21.73 -8.22
C ASN A 912 -2.72 21.31 -9.58
N SER A 913 -1.85 20.29 -9.53
CA SER A 913 -1.05 19.84 -10.66
C SER A 913 -1.47 18.47 -11.18
N LYS A 914 -2.01 17.60 -10.32
CA LYS A 914 -2.39 16.24 -10.72
C LYS A 914 -3.84 16.21 -11.17
N ILE A 915 -4.05 15.98 -12.47
CA ILE A 915 -5.38 15.89 -13.09
C ILE A 915 -5.96 14.50 -12.90
N ASP A 916 -7.23 14.42 -12.46
CA ASP A 916 -8.01 13.18 -12.49
C ASP A 916 -8.53 12.90 -13.90
N ARG A 917 -7.68 12.28 -14.73
CA ARG A 917 -7.99 11.99 -16.14
C ARG A 917 -9.15 11.01 -16.30
N SER A 918 -9.37 10.13 -15.33
CA SER A 918 -10.49 9.17 -15.40
C SER A 918 -11.84 9.90 -15.36
N ARG A 919 -11.98 10.88 -14.45
CA ARG A 919 -13.19 11.72 -14.41
C ARG A 919 -13.32 12.59 -15.65
N LEU A 920 -12.18 13.10 -16.13
CA LEU A 920 -12.16 13.94 -17.33
C LEU A 920 -12.56 13.14 -18.58
N ALA A 921 -12.13 11.87 -18.72
CA ALA A 921 -12.55 10.98 -19.80
C ALA A 921 -14.06 10.73 -19.80
N VAL A 922 -14.63 10.42 -18.62
CA VAL A 922 -16.10 10.24 -18.47
C VAL A 922 -16.86 11.52 -18.84
N TRP A 923 -16.36 12.68 -18.42
CA TRP A 923 -16.96 13.95 -18.80
C TRP A 923 -16.87 14.21 -20.31
N ALA A 924 -15.72 13.99 -20.92
CA ALA A 924 -15.50 14.16 -22.35
C ALA A 924 -16.38 13.23 -23.19
N ASP A 925 -16.49 11.96 -22.82
CA ASP A 925 -17.40 10.99 -23.46
C ASP A 925 -18.86 11.47 -23.38
N SER A 926 -19.31 11.91 -22.22
CA SER A 926 -20.66 12.46 -22.03
C SER A 926 -20.92 13.68 -22.91
N VAL A 927 -19.96 14.62 -22.99
CA VAL A 927 -20.12 15.83 -23.84
C VAL A 927 -20.17 15.48 -25.32
N LEU A 928 -19.31 14.56 -25.78
CA LEU A 928 -19.32 14.09 -27.18
C LEU A 928 -20.60 13.34 -27.53
N ALA A 929 -21.22 12.66 -26.56
CA ALA A 929 -22.54 12.03 -26.71
C ALA A 929 -23.71 13.01 -26.60
N GLY A 930 -23.49 14.35 -26.51
CA GLY A 930 -24.52 15.38 -26.42
C GLY A 930 -24.97 15.71 -24.99
N GLY A 931 -24.26 15.28 -23.99
CA GLY A 931 -24.52 15.60 -22.57
C GLY A 931 -24.22 17.05 -22.21
N PRO A 932 -24.60 17.49 -20.98
CA PRO A 932 -24.47 18.87 -20.55
C PRO A 932 -23.02 19.27 -20.30
N VAL A 933 -22.52 20.27 -20.99
CA VAL A 933 -21.15 20.81 -20.89
C VAL A 933 -20.85 21.41 -19.51
N ARG A 934 -21.84 21.95 -18.80
CA ARG A 934 -21.70 22.62 -17.50
C ARG A 934 -21.83 21.67 -16.30
N ALA A 935 -21.92 20.38 -16.53
CA ALA A 935 -21.81 19.41 -15.43
C ALA A 935 -20.42 19.54 -14.78
N ARG A 936 -20.33 19.49 -13.45
CA ARG A 936 -19.04 19.43 -12.75
C ARG A 936 -18.25 18.22 -13.27
N VAL A 937 -17.05 18.47 -13.73
CA VAL A 937 -16.12 17.44 -14.16
C VAL A 937 -15.78 16.50 -13.02
#